data_a0c9d3b26d8f8cda37e2466d7ee5deb5
#
_entry.id   a0c9d3b26d8f8cda37e2466d7ee5deb5
#
_cell.length_a   1.000
_cell.length_b   1.000
_cell.length_c   1.000
_cell.angle_alpha   90.00
_cell.angle_beta   90.00
_cell.angle_gamma   90.00
#
_symmetry.space_group_name_H-M   'P 1'
#
loop_
_entity.id
_entity.type
_entity.pdbx_description
1 polymer ?
#
loop_
_entity_poly.entity_id
_entity_poly.type
_entity_poly.pdbx_seq_one_letter_code
_entity_poly.pdbx_strand_id
1 'polypeptide(L)'
;MMFVRPKVAMRTTLCTIALAASLAPAIARAQATDAVARAVSSWILLDAPPGSEGRTATNKILSGWSVDAWGNYSKRAGSGKPRRVVACALDQSGYVVSQITDDGYLRLRRTGQGVPHQLWDQFHEGQRVRILTKTGVVKATTAVANGHFAPLHRADSLAATVDQLWVDVGASTRADVEHLGIAMLDAVLYDRPMWMFEGYATGPNAGARAGCAAVASAAKGTPRSGETIFVLSTQRIFGWVGLGAFLSQLGPVDAVTVFDEGRAIPYHLRAVTAGGGRGAGQNALRGLMQGARADSVRASAPQVRWAGTLVESIHSSEALKLLDEAATAADVPLSGDPWLALPVDTARVLAARTDAYGALEKQFLTIADLPGAPGSEWRIRDNLMAALPKWARDIAKVDSAGNLIVAAGPDKNPEAIIAHMDEVGFEVDRILPDGRVTLRGVGGAVVTAWEGRPAYLHFNKGADGRTPESLRGVYIPRDSARLRAPGPLSAWFGMDSAALVAHGVRAGLPVLAYKRGERLGGTRVVARANDDRSGSTALLFAVQKLDPTKFTKKTYFVWSVREEGGLNGARAFGNDHGRELTRIYSIDTFVSSDTPLESPHFAYAPLGKGMVLRGLDNGALTPPGERERILAIARAQQIPIQVGTTMGSTDGSAITAFGPVNTSISWPGRYSHSPAEVLDLRDVDALSRLIVALALAPSPGR
;
A
#
# COMPACT_ATOMS: atom_id res chain seq x y z
N MET A 1 -20.97 -1.44 78.27
CA MET A 1 -19.98 -2.33 77.62
C MET A 1 -19.65 -1.72 76.26
N MET A 2 -18.45 -1.13 76.12
CA MET A 2 -17.92 -0.47 74.97
C MET A 2 -17.42 -1.44 73.94
N PHE A 3 -17.85 -1.35 72.68
CA PHE A 3 -17.20 -2.04 71.59
C PHE A 3 -16.46 -1.06 70.67
N VAL A 4 -15.17 -1.28 70.65
CA VAL A 4 -14.18 -0.54 69.82
C VAL A 4 -14.26 -1.06 68.39
N ARG A 5 -14.40 -0.15 67.40
CA ARG A 5 -14.19 -0.43 65.95
C ARG A 5 -12.70 -0.25 65.61
N PRO A 6 -12.09 -1.16 64.84
CA PRO A 6 -10.75 -0.89 64.31
C PRO A 6 -10.82 -0.07 63.03
N LYS A 7 -9.91 0.91 62.91
CA LYS A 7 -9.63 1.72 61.71
C LYS A 7 -8.93 0.85 60.66
N VAL A 8 -9.56 0.63 59.51
CA VAL A 8 -8.91 0.18 58.29
C VAL A 8 -9.26 1.18 57.19
N ALA A 9 -8.44 2.18 57.02
CA ALA A 9 -8.47 3.06 55.83
C ALA A 9 -7.18 3.87 55.77
N MET A 10 -6.08 3.29 55.27
CA MET A 10 -4.93 4.10 54.81
C MET A 10 -3.84 3.27 54.09
N ARG A 11 -4.19 2.34 53.23
CA ARG A 11 -3.20 1.65 52.39
C ARG A 11 -3.48 1.63 50.89
N THR A 12 -4.64 2.08 50.44
CA THR A 12 -5.03 2.03 49.01
C THR A 12 -4.62 3.29 48.22
N THR A 13 -4.39 4.40 48.89
CA THR A 13 -4.09 5.70 48.21
C THR A 13 -2.61 5.83 47.82
N LEU A 14 -1.69 5.19 48.53
CA LEU A 14 -0.26 5.27 48.24
C LEU A 14 0.18 4.42 47.01
N CYS A 15 -0.47 3.30 46.75
CA CYS A 15 -0.16 2.49 45.55
C CYS A 15 -0.60 3.13 44.25
N THR A 16 -1.71 3.85 44.22
CA THR A 16 -2.20 4.54 43.02
C THR A 16 -1.37 5.75 42.67
N ILE A 17 -0.82 6.47 43.64
CA ILE A 17 0.06 7.64 43.39
C ILE A 17 1.45 7.18 42.94
N ALA A 18 1.98 6.09 43.45
CA ALA A 18 3.28 5.53 43.02
C ALA A 18 3.21 4.96 41.60
N LEU A 19 2.09 4.33 41.20
CA LEU A 19 1.90 3.84 39.82
C LEU A 19 1.74 5.00 38.83
N ALA A 20 1.02 6.05 39.20
CA ALA A 20 0.87 7.25 38.36
C ALA A 20 2.20 8.02 38.20
N ALA A 21 3.02 8.09 39.26
CA ALA A 21 4.32 8.74 39.21
C ALA A 21 5.38 7.96 38.40
N SER A 22 5.25 6.63 38.27
CA SER A 22 6.14 5.83 37.43
C SER A 22 5.70 5.75 35.97
N LEU A 23 4.41 5.95 35.68
CA LEU A 23 3.86 5.96 34.31
C LEU A 23 4.06 7.32 33.59
N ALA A 24 4.07 8.43 34.32
CA ALA A 24 4.21 9.76 33.74
C ALA A 24 5.50 9.95 32.93
N PRO A 25 6.70 9.54 33.40
CA PRO A 25 7.94 9.69 32.60
C PRO A 25 7.98 8.72 31.41
N ALA A 26 7.35 7.55 31.49
CA ALA A 26 7.25 6.62 30.37
C ALA A 26 6.33 7.15 29.24
N ILE A 27 5.20 7.73 29.62
CA ILE A 27 4.26 8.37 28.68
C ILE A 27 4.91 9.61 28.02
N ALA A 28 5.59 10.45 28.79
CA ALA A 28 6.30 11.61 28.27
C ALA A 28 7.43 11.21 27.31
N ARG A 29 8.15 10.12 27.60
CA ARG A 29 9.21 9.59 26.74
C ARG A 29 8.64 8.99 25.45
N ALA A 30 7.53 8.27 25.51
CA ALA A 30 6.83 7.73 24.33
C ALA A 30 6.32 8.88 23.44
N GLN A 31 5.70 9.90 24.02
CA GLN A 31 5.23 11.07 23.27
C GLN A 31 6.38 11.84 22.58
N ALA A 32 7.52 11.99 23.26
CA ALA A 32 8.71 12.61 22.67
C ALA A 32 9.28 11.77 21.51
N THR A 33 9.31 10.45 21.65
CA THR A 33 9.76 9.52 20.62
C THR A 33 8.88 9.61 19.37
N ASP A 34 7.56 9.67 19.55
CA ASP A 34 6.61 9.80 18.46
C ASP A 34 6.70 11.17 17.75
N ALA A 35 6.99 12.23 18.47
CA ALA A 35 7.18 13.56 17.88
C ALA A 35 8.40 13.57 16.94
N VAL A 36 9.51 12.97 17.37
CA VAL A 36 10.73 12.83 16.53
C VAL A 36 10.44 11.97 15.29
N ALA A 37 9.80 10.79 15.47
CA ALA A 37 9.45 9.93 14.36
C ALA A 37 8.52 10.64 13.35
N ARG A 38 7.57 11.44 13.85
CA ARG A 38 6.67 12.26 13.01
C ARG A 38 7.42 13.31 12.21
N ALA A 39 8.35 14.03 12.85
CA ALA A 39 9.18 15.01 12.16
C ALA A 39 9.99 14.36 11.05
N VAL A 40 10.71 13.27 11.34
CA VAL A 40 11.49 12.52 10.33
C VAL A 40 10.60 11.97 9.21
N SER A 41 9.42 11.41 9.54
CA SER A 41 8.48 10.92 8.54
C SER A 41 8.04 12.01 7.57
N SER A 42 7.87 13.24 8.03
CA SER A 42 7.51 14.37 7.16
C SER A 42 8.60 14.64 6.09
N TRP A 43 9.87 14.45 6.43
CA TRP A 43 10.99 14.56 5.49
C TRP A 43 11.08 13.36 4.56
N ILE A 44 10.76 12.14 5.04
CA ILE A 44 10.68 10.95 4.19
C ILE A 44 9.63 11.14 3.09
N LEU A 45 8.53 11.81 3.40
CA LEU A 45 7.43 12.08 2.46
C LEU A 45 7.71 13.21 1.46
N LEU A 46 8.79 13.98 1.65
CA LEU A 46 9.17 15.02 0.70
C LEU A 46 9.56 14.40 -0.65
N ASP A 47 8.95 14.88 -1.73
CA ASP A 47 9.32 14.53 -3.09
C ASP A 47 10.55 15.34 -3.52
N ALA A 48 11.62 14.65 -3.84
CA ALA A 48 12.86 15.30 -4.28
C ALA A 48 13.60 14.39 -5.28
N PRO A 49 13.03 14.17 -6.48
CA PRO A 49 13.71 13.42 -7.52
C PRO A 49 14.93 14.21 -8.04
N PRO A 50 16.03 13.52 -8.40
CA PRO A 50 17.25 14.16 -8.87
C PRO A 50 17.01 15.15 -10.02
N GLY A 51 17.53 16.37 -9.89
CA GLY A 51 17.36 17.46 -10.85
C GLY A 51 16.03 18.22 -10.73
N SER A 52 15.17 17.85 -9.79
CA SER A 52 13.89 18.54 -9.53
C SER A 52 13.65 18.79 -8.04
N GLU A 53 14.67 18.61 -7.21
CA GLU A 53 14.58 18.72 -5.74
C GLU A 53 14.11 20.10 -5.29
N GLY A 54 14.48 21.15 -6.03
CA GLY A 54 14.07 22.52 -5.73
C GLY A 54 12.66 22.91 -6.20
N ARG A 55 11.95 22.02 -6.92
CA ARG A 55 10.58 22.30 -7.38
C ARG A 55 9.51 21.95 -6.34
N THR A 56 9.88 21.26 -5.29
CA THR A 56 8.95 20.83 -4.26
C THR A 56 8.57 21.99 -3.34
N ALA A 57 7.50 21.81 -2.57
CA ALA A 57 6.92 22.81 -1.69
C ALA A 57 7.86 23.30 -0.55
N THR A 58 9.10 22.80 -0.47
CA THR A 58 10.15 23.22 0.48
C THR A 58 10.40 24.71 0.44
N ASN A 59 10.27 25.39 -0.70
CA ASN A 59 10.42 26.84 -0.81
C ASN A 59 9.53 27.64 0.15
N LYS A 60 8.34 27.12 0.48
CA LYS A 60 7.40 27.76 1.41
C LYS A 60 7.71 27.45 2.87
N ILE A 61 8.45 26.39 3.13
CA ILE A 61 8.69 25.83 4.46
C ILE A 61 10.04 26.26 5.00
N LEU A 62 11.04 26.31 4.12
CA LEU A 62 12.40 26.72 4.46
C LEU A 62 12.58 28.25 4.32
N SER A 63 11.84 28.99 5.14
CA SER A 63 11.96 30.45 5.18
C SER A 63 13.39 30.88 5.50
N GLY A 64 13.92 31.83 4.74
CA GLY A 64 15.28 32.34 4.90
C GLY A 64 16.38 31.45 4.31
N TRP A 65 16.04 30.42 3.52
CA TRP A 65 16.99 29.65 2.73
C TRP A 65 17.09 30.22 1.32
N SER A 66 18.30 30.20 0.76
CA SER A 66 18.57 30.54 -0.64
C SER A 66 18.68 29.27 -1.48
N VAL A 67 18.28 29.37 -2.76
CA VAL A 67 18.38 28.24 -3.73
C VAL A 67 19.36 28.66 -4.82
N ASP A 68 20.35 27.82 -5.09
CA ASP A 68 21.31 28.04 -6.20
C ASP A 68 20.82 27.47 -7.53
N ALA A 69 21.61 27.61 -8.58
CA ALA A 69 21.28 27.11 -9.93
C ALA A 69 21.21 25.59 -10.01
N TRP A 70 21.79 24.85 -9.07
CA TRP A 70 21.74 23.39 -8.96
C TRP A 70 20.52 22.91 -8.14
N GLY A 71 19.79 23.86 -7.52
CA GLY A 71 18.66 23.56 -6.64
C GLY A 71 19.07 23.23 -5.21
N ASN A 72 20.34 23.42 -4.82
CA ASN A 72 20.74 23.29 -3.42
C ASN A 72 20.10 24.40 -2.59
N TYR A 73 19.53 24.02 -1.44
CA TYR A 73 19.09 24.99 -0.45
C TYR A 73 20.24 25.29 0.51
N SER A 74 20.51 26.57 0.75
CA SER A 74 21.51 26.96 1.73
C SER A 74 21.02 28.05 2.66
N LYS A 75 21.51 27.98 3.92
CA LYS A 75 21.27 29.01 4.96
C LYS A 75 22.58 29.31 5.68
N ARG A 76 22.90 30.58 5.81
CA ARG A 76 24.08 31.06 6.58
C ARG A 76 23.65 31.58 7.94
N ALA A 77 24.45 31.28 8.97
CA ALA A 77 24.27 31.75 10.30
C ALA A 77 25.63 32.09 10.95
N GLY A 78 25.70 33.16 11.72
CA GLY A 78 26.93 33.66 12.30
C GLY A 78 27.82 34.42 11.28
N SER A 79 29.05 34.73 11.66
CA SER A 79 30.05 35.39 10.82
C SER A 79 31.47 35.16 11.30
N GLY A 80 32.46 35.27 10.40
CA GLY A 80 33.87 35.12 10.75
C GLY A 80 34.36 33.67 10.70
N LYS A 81 35.44 33.40 11.46
CA LYS A 81 36.05 32.08 11.54
C LYS A 81 35.77 31.41 12.90
N PRO A 82 35.74 30.07 12.99
CA PRO A 82 35.86 29.12 11.87
C PRO A 82 34.63 29.12 10.98
N ARG A 83 34.84 28.73 9.72
CA ARG A 83 33.82 28.63 8.67
C ARG A 83 33.46 27.16 8.40
N ARG A 84 32.24 26.76 8.70
CA ARG A 84 31.78 25.36 8.65
C ARG A 84 30.69 25.15 7.61
N VAL A 85 30.67 23.99 6.98
CA VAL A 85 29.56 23.54 6.16
C VAL A 85 28.96 22.28 6.79
N VAL A 86 27.63 22.29 6.97
CA VAL A 86 26.86 21.12 7.46
C VAL A 86 25.84 20.79 6.39
N ALA A 87 26.00 19.66 5.73
CA ALA A 87 25.25 19.29 4.53
C ALA A 87 24.54 17.93 4.64
N CYS A 88 23.44 17.78 3.92
CA CYS A 88 22.79 16.49 3.68
C CYS A 88 22.37 16.36 2.22
N ALA A 89 21.98 15.15 1.77
CA ALA A 89 21.43 14.89 0.46
C ALA A 89 19.91 14.89 0.46
N LEU A 90 19.29 15.75 -0.36
CA LEU A 90 17.82 15.78 -0.53
C LEU A 90 17.31 14.75 -1.51
N ASP A 91 18.09 14.39 -2.52
CA ASP A 91 17.61 13.57 -3.62
C ASP A 91 17.14 12.18 -3.16
N GLN A 92 16.18 11.67 -3.90
CA GLN A 92 15.50 10.41 -3.66
C GLN A 92 15.68 9.50 -4.87
N SER A 93 16.09 8.25 -4.62
CA SER A 93 16.12 7.24 -5.67
C SER A 93 14.73 7.01 -6.27
N GLY A 94 14.65 6.85 -7.58
CA GLY A 94 13.42 6.66 -8.32
C GLY A 94 13.68 6.42 -9.80
N TYR A 95 12.68 6.72 -10.60
CA TYR A 95 12.72 6.54 -12.05
C TYR A 95 12.28 7.81 -12.76
N VAL A 96 12.53 7.83 -14.07
CA VAL A 96 11.93 8.77 -15.02
C VAL A 96 11.23 8.01 -16.13
N VAL A 97 10.22 8.63 -16.74
CA VAL A 97 9.56 8.11 -17.93
C VAL A 97 10.58 8.08 -19.09
N SER A 98 10.87 6.89 -19.61
CA SER A 98 11.80 6.68 -20.72
C SER A 98 11.10 6.40 -22.05
N GLN A 99 9.83 5.99 -22.02
CA GLN A 99 9.00 5.76 -23.19
C GLN A 99 7.52 5.80 -22.80
N ILE A 100 6.68 6.30 -23.69
CA ILE A 100 5.22 6.18 -23.66
C ILE A 100 4.86 5.24 -24.81
N THR A 101 4.19 4.11 -24.50
CA THR A 101 3.81 3.12 -25.51
C THR A 101 2.47 3.44 -26.15
N ASP A 102 2.18 2.85 -27.31
CA ASP A 102 0.96 3.18 -28.08
C ASP A 102 -0.31 2.66 -27.39
N ASP A 103 -0.18 1.63 -26.56
CA ASP A 103 -1.24 1.03 -25.71
C ASP A 103 -1.38 1.72 -24.34
N GLY A 104 -0.70 2.86 -24.12
CA GLY A 104 -0.90 3.72 -22.96
C GLY A 104 -0.12 3.35 -21.71
N TYR A 105 0.89 2.48 -21.81
CA TYR A 105 1.80 2.19 -20.70
C TYR A 105 3.05 3.09 -20.74
N LEU A 106 3.75 3.17 -19.61
CA LEU A 106 5.04 3.84 -19.52
C LEU A 106 6.16 2.85 -19.26
N ARG A 107 7.31 3.09 -19.90
CA ARG A 107 8.58 2.44 -19.58
C ARG A 107 9.42 3.37 -18.72
N LEU A 108 10.27 2.78 -17.91
CA LEU A 108 11.03 3.49 -16.90
C LEU A 108 12.54 3.40 -17.14
N ARG A 109 13.26 4.43 -16.70
CA ARG A 109 14.71 4.43 -16.51
C ARG A 109 15.04 4.88 -15.10
N ARG A 110 15.99 4.23 -14.44
CA ARG A 110 16.49 4.64 -13.11
C ARG A 110 17.16 6.00 -13.19
N THR A 111 17.00 6.82 -12.15
CA THR A 111 17.60 8.16 -12.07
C THR A 111 19.10 8.15 -11.76
N GLY A 112 19.74 7.01 -11.58
CA GLY A 112 21.17 6.86 -11.35
C GLY A 112 21.69 5.54 -11.90
N GLN A 113 23.01 5.37 -11.89
CA GLN A 113 23.65 4.15 -12.37
C GLN A 113 23.58 3.01 -11.33
N GLY A 114 23.60 3.34 -10.04
CA GLY A 114 23.46 2.39 -8.94
C GLY A 114 22.02 2.17 -8.52
N VAL A 115 21.78 1.09 -7.78
CA VAL A 115 20.54 0.84 -7.06
C VAL A 115 20.80 0.85 -5.56
N PRO A 116 19.89 1.38 -4.75
CA PRO A 116 20.05 1.37 -3.29
C PRO A 116 20.09 -0.06 -2.71
N HIS A 117 19.37 -0.97 -3.34
CA HIS A 117 19.29 -2.38 -2.97
C HIS A 117 19.22 -3.25 -4.22
N GLN A 118 19.78 -4.47 -4.18
CA GLN A 118 19.78 -5.37 -5.35
C GLN A 118 18.38 -5.78 -5.83
N LEU A 119 17.36 -5.72 -4.97
CA LEU A 119 15.95 -5.97 -5.28
C LEU A 119 15.15 -4.68 -5.49
N TRP A 120 15.80 -3.55 -5.70
CA TRP A 120 15.12 -2.25 -5.81
C TRP A 120 13.98 -2.24 -6.84
N ASP A 121 14.23 -2.75 -8.04
CA ASP A 121 13.19 -2.81 -9.07
C ASP A 121 12.10 -3.82 -8.71
N GLN A 122 12.49 -5.01 -8.20
CA GLN A 122 11.56 -6.02 -7.74
C GLN A 122 10.58 -5.47 -6.68
N PHE A 123 11.06 -4.64 -5.77
CA PHE A 123 10.21 -3.99 -4.78
C PHE A 123 9.20 -3.00 -5.38
N HIS A 124 9.33 -2.61 -6.62
CA HIS A 124 8.37 -1.74 -7.30
C HIS A 124 7.29 -2.51 -8.06
N GLU A 125 7.37 -3.82 -8.25
CA GLU A 125 6.30 -4.61 -8.88
C GLU A 125 5.00 -4.54 -8.08
N GLY A 126 3.87 -4.34 -8.76
CA GLY A 126 2.54 -4.29 -8.14
C GLY A 126 2.40 -3.17 -7.10
N GLN A 127 3.02 -2.02 -7.33
CA GLN A 127 3.01 -0.90 -6.38
C GLN A 127 2.41 0.35 -6.98
N ARG A 128 1.78 1.15 -6.11
CA ARG A 128 1.39 2.50 -6.49
C ARG A 128 2.61 3.40 -6.62
N VAL A 129 2.60 4.19 -7.67
CA VAL A 129 3.61 5.20 -7.96
C VAL A 129 2.94 6.54 -8.28
N ARG A 130 3.72 7.59 -8.17
CA ARG A 130 3.32 8.97 -8.52
C ARG A 130 4.22 9.49 -9.60
N ILE A 131 3.62 10.11 -10.62
CA ILE A 131 4.34 10.76 -11.72
C ILE A 131 4.25 12.26 -11.49
N LEU A 132 5.40 12.90 -11.36
CA LEU A 132 5.48 14.35 -11.14
C LEU A 132 5.54 15.05 -12.48
N THR A 133 4.39 15.52 -12.96
CA THR A 133 4.26 16.25 -14.23
C THR A 133 4.39 17.76 -14.04
N LYS A 134 4.44 18.51 -15.14
CA LYS A 134 4.43 19.97 -15.09
C LYS A 134 3.15 20.56 -14.49
N THR A 135 2.03 19.85 -14.64
CA THR A 135 0.70 20.33 -14.24
C THR A 135 0.26 19.79 -12.88
N GLY A 136 0.98 18.82 -12.31
CA GLY A 136 0.64 18.21 -11.02
C GLY A 136 1.14 16.79 -10.88
N VAL A 137 0.50 16.04 -10.00
CA VAL A 137 0.84 14.64 -9.71
C VAL A 137 -0.20 13.72 -10.34
N VAL A 138 0.25 12.80 -11.17
CA VAL A 138 -0.58 11.73 -11.74
C VAL A 138 -0.35 10.45 -10.95
N LYS A 139 -1.44 9.81 -10.51
CA LYS A 139 -1.41 8.53 -9.80
C LYS A 139 -1.35 7.38 -10.80
N ALA A 140 -0.56 6.37 -10.46
CA ALA A 140 -0.33 5.22 -11.30
C ALA A 140 -0.01 3.97 -10.47
N THR A 141 0.09 2.83 -11.14
CA THR A 141 0.58 1.59 -10.55
C THR A 141 1.57 0.92 -11.48
N THR A 142 2.53 0.22 -10.92
CA THR A 142 3.39 -0.68 -11.69
C THR A 142 2.70 -2.02 -11.90
N ALA A 143 2.82 -2.56 -13.09
CA ALA A 143 2.30 -3.86 -13.43
C ALA A 143 3.02 -4.97 -12.66
N VAL A 144 2.32 -6.06 -12.42
CA VAL A 144 2.88 -7.31 -11.90
C VAL A 144 2.20 -8.48 -12.62
N ALA A 145 2.92 -9.58 -12.80
CA ALA A 145 2.35 -10.79 -13.34
C ALA A 145 1.21 -11.29 -12.44
N ASN A 146 0.14 -11.77 -13.05
CA ASN A 146 -1.05 -12.19 -12.35
C ASN A 146 -0.81 -13.47 -11.53
N GLY A 147 -1.30 -13.50 -10.29
CA GLY A 147 -1.16 -14.64 -9.39
C GLY A 147 -1.74 -15.93 -9.96
N HIS A 148 -2.87 -15.87 -10.64
CA HIS A 148 -3.51 -17.02 -11.28
C HIS A 148 -2.71 -17.60 -12.45
N PHE A 149 -1.87 -16.78 -13.09
CA PHE A 149 -1.00 -17.22 -14.19
C PHE A 149 0.39 -17.63 -13.71
N ALA A 150 0.65 -17.66 -12.41
CA ALA A 150 1.93 -18.08 -11.85
C ALA A 150 2.48 -19.41 -12.40
N PRO A 151 1.64 -20.44 -12.69
CA PRO A 151 2.13 -21.67 -13.33
C PRO A 151 2.76 -21.44 -14.71
N LEU A 152 2.37 -20.38 -15.42
CA LEU A 152 2.89 -20.03 -16.76
C LEU A 152 4.22 -19.25 -16.65
N HIS A 153 4.50 -18.66 -15.47
CA HIS A 153 5.70 -17.90 -15.18
C HIS A 153 6.76 -18.70 -14.39
N ARG A 154 6.64 -20.02 -14.32
CA ARG A 154 7.59 -20.89 -13.57
C ARG A 154 9.04 -20.79 -14.04
N ALA A 155 9.28 -20.40 -15.28
CA ALA A 155 10.62 -20.18 -15.82
C ALA A 155 11.26 -18.87 -15.34
N ASP A 156 10.48 -17.95 -14.77
CA ASP A 156 10.95 -16.63 -14.30
C ASP A 156 11.63 -16.79 -12.94
N SER A 157 12.89 -17.21 -12.96
CA SER A 157 13.63 -17.50 -11.73
C SER A 157 14.42 -16.32 -11.16
N LEU A 158 14.65 -15.27 -11.96
CA LEU A 158 15.44 -14.10 -11.57
C LEU A 158 14.55 -12.95 -11.06
N ALA A 159 15.11 -12.15 -10.15
CA ALA A 159 14.45 -10.92 -9.69
C ALA A 159 14.19 -9.96 -10.85
N ALA A 160 13.07 -9.25 -10.80
CA ALA A 160 12.69 -8.29 -11.82
C ALA A 160 13.70 -7.14 -11.91
N THR A 161 13.95 -6.68 -13.12
CA THR A 161 14.77 -5.52 -13.45
C THR A 161 13.92 -4.38 -13.98
N VAL A 162 14.49 -3.19 -14.14
CA VAL A 162 13.78 -2.02 -14.68
C VAL A 162 13.15 -2.30 -16.05
N ASP A 163 13.73 -3.19 -16.85
CA ASP A 163 13.19 -3.57 -18.17
C ASP A 163 11.89 -4.40 -18.08
N GLN A 164 11.56 -4.91 -16.91
CA GLN A 164 10.32 -5.63 -16.65
C GLN A 164 9.27 -4.76 -15.92
N LEU A 165 9.62 -3.51 -15.58
CA LEU A 165 8.68 -2.57 -14.98
C LEU A 165 7.89 -1.82 -16.05
N TRP A 166 6.57 -1.94 -15.96
CA TRP A 166 5.58 -1.22 -16.76
C TRP A 166 4.70 -0.39 -15.83
N VAL A 167 4.35 0.83 -16.22
CA VAL A 167 3.47 1.68 -15.41
C VAL A 167 2.13 1.82 -16.10
N ASP A 168 1.08 1.42 -15.40
CA ASP A 168 -0.32 1.60 -15.79
C ASP A 168 -0.85 2.90 -15.15
N VAL A 169 -1.18 3.87 -15.98
CA VAL A 169 -1.72 5.18 -15.60
C VAL A 169 -3.24 5.25 -15.77
N GLY A 170 -3.89 4.14 -16.13
CA GLY A 170 -5.30 4.09 -16.46
C GLY A 170 -5.63 4.54 -17.89
N ALA A 171 -4.63 4.68 -18.76
CA ALA A 171 -4.76 5.00 -20.17
C ALA A 171 -4.95 3.74 -21.03
N SER A 172 -5.44 3.92 -22.26
CA SER A 172 -5.57 2.86 -23.26
C SER A 172 -4.81 3.20 -24.54
N THR A 173 -4.35 4.42 -24.67
CA THR A 173 -3.60 4.93 -25.83
C THR A 173 -2.54 5.93 -25.38
N ARG A 174 -1.53 6.15 -26.24
CA ARG A 174 -0.55 7.23 -26.07
C ARG A 174 -1.23 8.59 -25.88
N ALA A 175 -2.28 8.89 -26.64
CA ALA A 175 -3.00 10.15 -26.56
C ALA A 175 -3.67 10.35 -25.18
N ASP A 176 -4.19 9.28 -24.56
CA ASP A 176 -4.74 9.35 -23.20
C ASP A 176 -3.64 9.72 -22.19
N VAL A 177 -2.42 9.18 -22.34
CA VAL A 177 -1.27 9.48 -21.46
C VAL A 177 -0.86 10.95 -21.61
N GLU A 178 -0.78 11.44 -22.85
CA GLU A 178 -0.45 12.84 -23.15
C GLU A 178 -1.51 13.80 -22.60
N HIS A 179 -2.79 13.39 -22.64
CA HIS A 179 -3.90 14.17 -22.06
C HIS A 179 -3.80 14.25 -20.52
N LEU A 180 -3.22 13.25 -19.86
CA LEU A 180 -2.90 13.31 -18.44
C LEU A 180 -1.73 14.26 -18.12
N GLY A 181 -1.09 14.85 -19.13
CA GLY A 181 0.03 15.78 -18.99
C GLY A 181 1.36 15.08 -18.70
N ILE A 182 1.46 13.78 -18.92
CA ILE A 182 2.69 13.00 -18.73
C ILE A 182 3.61 13.18 -19.94
N ALA A 183 4.88 13.42 -19.66
CA ALA A 183 5.92 13.60 -20.67
C ALA A 183 7.15 12.74 -20.38
N MET A 184 8.02 12.64 -21.40
CA MET A 184 9.35 12.04 -21.24
C MET A 184 10.12 12.77 -20.14
N LEU A 185 10.87 12.03 -19.34
CA LEU A 185 11.68 12.47 -18.18
C LEU A 185 10.88 12.96 -16.97
N ASP A 186 9.57 12.89 -16.99
CA ASP A 186 8.79 13.08 -15.76
C ASP A 186 9.21 12.06 -14.71
N ALA A 187 9.41 12.52 -13.48
CA ALA A 187 9.87 11.67 -12.40
C ALA A 187 8.77 10.71 -11.91
N VAL A 188 9.14 9.46 -11.68
CA VAL A 188 8.26 8.42 -11.18
C VAL A 188 8.78 7.94 -9.82
N LEU A 189 7.98 8.15 -8.77
CA LEU A 189 8.34 7.89 -7.38
C LEU A 189 7.35 6.91 -6.74
N TYR A 190 7.83 6.10 -5.81
CA TYR A 190 6.97 5.24 -5.00
C TYR A 190 5.94 6.08 -4.22
N ASP A 191 4.66 5.71 -4.30
CA ASP A 191 3.57 6.38 -3.57
C ASP A 191 3.47 5.80 -2.16
N ARG A 192 4.23 6.39 -1.25
CA ARG A 192 4.38 5.93 0.12
C ARG A 192 3.40 6.56 1.08
N PRO A 193 2.86 5.81 2.05
CA PRO A 193 2.13 6.40 3.17
C PRO A 193 3.09 6.99 4.21
N MET A 194 2.57 7.84 5.09
CA MET A 194 3.24 8.16 6.34
C MET A 194 3.22 6.92 7.24
N TRP A 195 4.39 6.30 7.45
CA TRP A 195 4.48 5.03 8.16
C TRP A 195 5.38 5.13 9.37
N MET A 196 4.76 5.06 10.54
CA MET A 196 5.43 5.11 11.83
C MET A 196 4.85 4.03 12.74
N PHE A 197 5.72 3.43 13.55
CA PHE A 197 5.35 2.45 14.58
C PHE A 197 6.49 2.33 15.59
N GLU A 198 6.16 2.24 16.87
CA GLU A 198 7.12 2.01 17.97
C GLU A 198 8.38 2.91 17.89
N GLY A 199 8.19 4.20 17.63
CA GLY A 199 9.28 5.16 17.49
C GLY A 199 10.10 5.07 16.20
N TYR A 200 9.75 4.22 15.25
CA TYR A 200 10.35 4.15 13.94
C TYR A 200 9.62 5.02 12.93
N ALA A 201 10.40 5.73 12.10
CA ALA A 201 9.95 6.36 10.87
C ALA A 201 10.43 5.51 9.68
N THR A 202 9.54 5.23 8.73
CA THR A 202 9.78 4.23 7.69
C THR A 202 9.45 4.77 6.29
N GLY A 203 10.33 4.49 5.34
CA GLY A 203 10.16 4.79 3.92
C GLY A 203 11.50 4.83 3.17
N PRO A 204 11.48 4.99 1.85
CA PRO A 204 12.72 5.08 1.06
C PRO A 204 13.63 6.19 1.56
N ASN A 205 14.94 5.88 1.67
CA ASN A 205 15.98 6.82 2.10
C ASN A 205 15.76 7.42 3.52
N ALA A 206 15.13 6.68 4.45
CA ALA A 206 14.79 7.18 5.78
C ALA A 206 16.00 7.75 6.53
N GLY A 207 17.17 7.12 6.41
CA GLY A 207 18.41 7.59 7.05
C GLY A 207 18.88 8.94 6.50
N ALA A 208 18.97 9.08 5.17
CA ALA A 208 19.35 10.34 4.54
C ALA A 208 18.37 11.47 4.87
N ARG A 209 17.07 11.15 4.89
CA ARG A 209 16.00 12.11 5.25
C ARG A 209 16.06 12.55 6.70
N ALA A 210 16.39 11.65 7.62
CA ALA A 210 16.63 12.01 9.02
C ALA A 210 17.85 12.93 9.16
N GLY A 211 18.92 12.70 8.36
CA GLY A 211 20.05 13.60 8.27
C GLY A 211 19.64 15.02 7.82
N CYS A 212 18.80 15.13 6.79
CA CYS A 212 18.28 16.42 6.34
C CYS A 212 17.36 17.08 7.37
N ALA A 213 16.51 16.31 8.05
CA ALA A 213 15.70 16.81 9.16
C ALA A 213 16.60 17.39 10.29
N ALA A 214 17.69 16.71 10.62
CA ALA A 214 18.65 17.15 11.62
C ALA A 214 19.38 18.44 11.21
N VAL A 215 19.89 18.51 9.97
CA VAL A 215 20.56 19.70 9.41
C VAL A 215 19.62 20.91 9.39
N ALA A 216 18.40 20.74 8.88
CA ALA A 216 17.41 21.81 8.83
C ALA A 216 16.95 22.27 10.23
N SER A 217 16.87 21.34 11.18
CA SER A 217 16.53 21.63 12.57
C SER A 217 17.66 22.39 13.27
N ALA A 218 18.91 21.98 13.13
CA ALA A 218 20.07 22.70 13.64
C ALA A 218 20.19 24.13 13.05
N ALA A 219 19.78 24.33 11.80
CA ALA A 219 19.77 25.64 11.14
C ALA A 219 18.75 26.65 11.71
N LYS A 220 17.92 26.26 12.68
CA LYS A 220 17.05 27.18 13.44
C LYS A 220 17.88 28.01 14.46
N GLY A 221 19.00 27.46 14.92
CA GLY A 221 19.85 28.10 15.90
C GLY A 221 20.95 28.99 15.29
N THR A 222 21.68 29.71 16.17
CA THR A 222 22.83 30.55 15.81
C THR A 222 24.10 29.90 16.35
N PRO A 223 25.18 29.77 15.56
CA PRO A 223 26.44 29.22 16.05
C PRO A 223 27.05 30.11 17.15
N ARG A 224 27.68 29.47 18.15
CA ARG A 224 28.38 30.19 19.25
C ARG A 224 29.61 30.94 18.76
N SER A 225 30.22 30.46 17.67
CA SER A 225 31.41 31.07 17.06
C SER A 225 31.45 30.86 15.55
N GLY A 226 32.03 31.82 14.83
CA GLY A 226 32.28 31.72 13.41
C GLY A 226 31.03 31.74 12.52
N GLU A 227 31.15 31.27 11.30
CA GLU A 227 30.08 31.13 10.32
C GLU A 227 29.75 29.64 10.09
N THR A 228 28.48 29.28 10.13
CA THR A 228 28.00 27.97 9.70
C THR A 228 27.06 28.12 8.51
N ILE A 229 27.33 27.31 7.48
CA ILE A 229 26.56 27.24 6.22
C ILE A 229 25.88 25.89 6.19
N PHE A 230 24.55 25.88 6.34
CA PHE A 230 23.73 24.69 6.22
C PHE A 230 23.36 24.49 4.77
N VAL A 231 23.48 23.23 4.25
CA VAL A 231 23.22 22.91 2.85
C VAL A 231 22.36 21.65 2.77
N LEU A 232 21.20 21.77 2.12
CA LEU A 232 20.43 20.62 1.67
C LEU A 232 20.78 20.44 0.19
N SER A 233 21.64 19.50 -0.11
CA SER A 233 22.24 19.36 -1.44
C SER A 233 21.40 18.47 -2.36
N THR A 234 21.63 18.65 -3.66
CA THR A 234 20.95 17.94 -4.74
C THR A 234 21.92 16.99 -5.44
N GLN A 235 21.36 16.04 -6.20
CA GLN A 235 22.08 15.17 -7.11
C GLN A 235 23.24 14.37 -6.46
N ARG A 236 23.05 13.94 -5.23
CA ARG A 236 24.02 13.05 -4.55
C ARG A 236 24.19 11.75 -5.32
N ILE A 237 23.13 11.23 -5.94
CA ILE A 237 23.14 9.99 -6.72
C ILE A 237 24.12 10.03 -7.92
N PHE A 238 24.48 11.22 -8.37
CA PHE A 238 25.50 11.45 -9.41
C PHE A 238 26.89 11.80 -8.84
N GLY A 239 27.17 11.42 -7.59
CA GLY A 239 28.46 11.66 -6.93
C GLY A 239 28.56 13.02 -6.24
N TRP A 240 27.50 13.50 -5.63
CA TRP A 240 27.43 14.78 -4.92
C TRP A 240 27.67 16.02 -5.81
N VAL A 241 27.25 15.96 -7.08
CA VAL A 241 27.46 17.03 -8.05
C VAL A 241 26.98 18.38 -7.53
N GLY A 242 25.78 18.44 -6.95
CA GLY A 242 25.23 19.68 -6.40
C GLY A 242 26.08 20.26 -5.26
N LEU A 243 26.46 19.41 -4.28
CA LEU A 243 27.32 19.87 -3.17
C LEU A 243 28.72 20.27 -3.66
N GLY A 244 29.29 19.50 -4.59
CA GLY A 244 30.59 19.82 -5.18
C GLY A 244 30.60 21.17 -5.88
N ALA A 245 29.56 21.46 -6.68
CA ALA A 245 29.40 22.77 -7.33
C ALA A 245 29.23 23.90 -6.30
N PHE A 246 28.42 23.69 -5.26
CA PHE A 246 28.22 24.65 -4.19
C PHE A 246 29.54 24.98 -3.48
N LEU A 247 30.31 23.95 -3.05
CA LEU A 247 31.56 24.12 -2.36
C LEU A 247 32.64 24.81 -3.22
N SER A 248 32.69 24.53 -4.52
CA SER A 248 33.64 25.16 -5.44
C SER A 248 33.43 26.67 -5.56
N GLN A 249 32.18 27.13 -5.44
CA GLN A 249 31.83 28.57 -5.47
C GLN A 249 31.95 29.26 -4.12
N LEU A 250 31.87 28.49 -3.02
CA LEU A 250 31.88 29.01 -1.66
C LEU A 250 33.27 29.55 -1.24
N GLY A 251 34.34 28.98 -1.80
CA GLY A 251 35.71 29.23 -1.37
C GLY A 251 36.13 28.39 -0.14
N PRO A 252 37.31 28.68 0.45
CA PRO A 252 37.86 27.87 1.54
C PRO A 252 36.97 27.85 2.79
N VAL A 253 36.88 26.66 3.41
CA VAL A 253 36.16 26.41 4.66
C VAL A 253 37.02 25.56 5.59
N ASP A 254 36.83 25.72 6.91
CA ASP A 254 37.62 24.98 7.90
C ASP A 254 37.12 23.55 8.08
N ALA A 255 35.82 23.32 7.94
CA ALA A 255 35.24 21.97 8.07
C ALA A 255 33.99 21.77 7.21
N VAL A 256 33.83 20.55 6.68
CA VAL A 256 32.63 20.06 6.01
C VAL A 256 32.13 18.79 6.72
N THR A 257 30.89 18.78 7.18
CA THR A 257 30.22 17.59 7.73
C THR A 257 29.04 17.25 6.85
N VAL A 258 29.01 16.00 6.35
CA VAL A 258 27.98 15.52 5.42
C VAL A 258 27.18 14.41 6.08
N PHE A 259 25.86 14.52 6.09
CA PHE A 259 24.93 13.49 6.50
C PHE A 259 24.49 12.70 5.27
N ASP A 260 24.89 11.42 5.23
CA ASP A 260 24.74 10.51 4.07
C ASP A 260 23.69 9.42 4.37
N GLU A 261 23.54 8.47 3.44
CA GLU A 261 22.62 7.34 3.54
C GLU A 261 22.83 6.50 4.78
N GLY A 262 21.77 5.86 5.25
CA GLY A 262 21.80 4.98 6.41
C GLY A 262 22.67 3.74 6.20
N ARG A 263 23.24 3.23 7.30
CA ARG A 263 23.98 1.96 7.36
C ARG A 263 23.07 0.88 7.94
N ALA A 264 23.04 -0.30 7.29
CA ALA A 264 22.27 -1.43 7.78
C ALA A 264 22.71 -1.88 9.18
N ILE A 265 21.75 -2.07 10.09
CA ILE A 265 21.95 -2.78 11.33
C ILE A 265 22.04 -4.27 10.98
N PRO A 266 23.14 -5.01 11.31
CA PRO A 266 23.21 -6.43 11.06
C PRO A 266 22.09 -7.16 11.82
N TYR A 267 21.26 -7.92 11.14
CA TYR A 267 20.13 -8.63 11.75
C TYR A 267 20.51 -9.93 12.45
N HIS A 268 21.64 -10.51 12.09
CA HIS A 268 22.33 -11.61 12.79
C HIS A 268 23.83 -11.50 12.53
N LEU A 269 24.63 -11.90 13.52
CA LEU A 269 26.09 -11.93 13.65
C LEU A 269 26.88 -12.66 12.52
N ARG A 270 26.48 -12.53 11.28
CA ARG A 270 27.34 -12.79 10.12
C ARG A 270 27.44 -11.50 9.34
N ALA A 271 28.57 -10.85 9.47
CA ALA A 271 28.96 -9.78 8.57
C ALA A 271 28.94 -10.33 7.14
N VAL A 272 27.80 -10.18 6.46
CA VAL A 272 27.79 -10.19 5.02
C VAL A 272 28.41 -8.84 4.65
N THR A 273 29.68 -8.88 4.33
CA THR A 273 30.32 -7.78 3.61
C THR A 273 29.49 -7.58 2.34
N ALA A 274 28.59 -6.59 2.37
CA ALA A 274 27.93 -6.13 1.18
C ALA A 274 29.04 -5.70 0.21
N GLY A 275 29.32 -6.55 -0.74
CA GLY A 275 30.20 -6.28 -1.87
C GLY A 275 29.49 -5.33 -2.82
N GLY A 276 29.31 -4.08 -2.43
CA GLY A 276 28.69 -3.07 -3.24
C GLY A 276 28.98 -1.70 -2.64
N GLY A 277 29.91 -0.96 -3.19
CA GLY A 277 29.88 0.47 -3.06
C GLY A 277 30.75 1.13 -1.99
N ARG A 278 31.55 0.43 -1.20
CA ARG A 278 32.52 1.10 -0.30
C ARG A 278 33.52 2.02 -1.05
N GLY A 279 33.81 1.73 -2.33
CA GLY A 279 34.70 2.57 -3.14
C GLY A 279 34.06 3.83 -3.70
N ALA A 280 32.79 3.79 -4.09
CA ALA A 280 32.14 4.92 -4.74
C ALA A 280 31.87 6.10 -3.77
N GLY A 281 31.33 5.83 -2.58
CA GLY A 281 31.06 6.86 -1.58
C GLY A 281 32.34 7.51 -1.02
N GLN A 282 33.37 6.72 -0.73
CA GLN A 282 34.67 7.24 -0.30
C GLN A 282 35.41 8.02 -1.38
N ASN A 283 35.30 7.60 -2.64
CA ASN A 283 35.90 8.33 -3.77
C ASN A 283 35.15 9.63 -4.07
N ALA A 284 33.82 9.66 -3.94
CA ALA A 284 33.01 10.87 -4.06
C ALA A 284 33.37 11.87 -2.96
N LEU A 285 33.48 11.43 -1.70
CA LEU A 285 33.91 12.29 -0.58
C LEU A 285 35.34 12.79 -0.75
N ARG A 286 36.27 11.97 -1.27
CA ARG A 286 37.62 12.44 -1.62
C ARG A 286 37.61 13.50 -2.72
N GLY A 287 36.77 13.37 -3.72
CA GLY A 287 36.57 14.38 -4.76
C GLY A 287 36.04 15.68 -4.19
N LEU A 288 35.06 15.60 -3.24
CA LEU A 288 34.56 16.79 -2.53
C LEU A 288 35.67 17.47 -1.69
N MET A 289 36.57 16.71 -1.06
CA MET A 289 37.72 17.27 -0.32
C MET A 289 38.64 18.10 -1.21
N GLN A 290 38.92 17.62 -2.43
CA GLN A 290 39.76 18.33 -3.38
C GLN A 290 39.09 19.61 -3.91
N GLY A 291 37.77 19.58 -4.16
CA GLY A 291 36.99 20.71 -4.64
C GLY A 291 36.70 21.77 -3.57
N ALA A 292 36.50 21.35 -2.32
CA ALA A 292 36.05 22.21 -1.21
C ALA A 292 37.16 23.09 -0.61
N ARG A 293 38.45 22.78 -0.88
CA ARG A 293 39.57 23.41 -0.14
C ARG A 293 39.32 23.44 1.38
N ALA A 294 38.78 22.31 1.90
CA ALA A 294 38.44 22.18 3.30
C ALA A 294 39.59 21.56 4.08
N ASP A 295 39.82 22.06 5.32
CA ASP A 295 40.85 21.49 6.21
C ASP A 295 40.42 20.09 6.69
N SER A 296 39.12 19.86 6.84
CA SER A 296 38.56 18.56 7.21
C SER A 296 37.22 18.26 6.56
N VAL A 297 36.97 16.98 6.18
CA VAL A 297 35.67 16.48 5.72
C VAL A 297 35.29 15.24 6.51
N ARG A 298 34.07 15.22 7.06
CA ARG A 298 33.51 14.10 7.81
C ARG A 298 32.17 13.68 7.17
N ALA A 299 31.90 12.37 7.21
CA ALA A 299 30.59 11.83 6.86
C ALA A 299 29.97 11.17 8.09
N SER A 300 28.72 11.50 8.36
CA SER A 300 27.86 10.81 9.32
C SER A 300 26.82 10.00 8.57
N ALA A 301 26.54 8.78 9.02
CA ALA A 301 25.54 7.90 8.45
C ALA A 301 24.81 7.16 9.58
N PRO A 302 23.50 7.31 9.72
CA PRO A 302 22.73 6.68 10.77
C PRO A 302 22.64 5.18 10.61
N GLN A 303 22.37 4.48 11.70
CA GLN A 303 22.00 3.07 11.65
C GLN A 303 20.51 2.93 11.31
N VAL A 304 20.22 2.13 10.30
CA VAL A 304 18.85 1.89 9.84
C VAL A 304 18.60 0.39 9.66
N ARG A 305 17.34 -0.02 9.75
CA ARG A 305 16.91 -1.34 9.33
C ARG A 305 16.58 -1.32 7.83
N TRP A 306 16.86 -2.42 7.14
CA TRP A 306 16.56 -2.62 5.72
C TRP A 306 17.03 -1.47 4.81
N ALA A 307 18.28 -1.11 4.98
CA ALA A 307 18.93 -0.04 4.20
C ALA A 307 18.71 -0.20 2.70
N GLY A 308 18.36 0.90 2.04
CA GLY A 308 18.15 0.95 0.58
C GLY A 308 16.87 0.29 0.09
N THR A 309 15.97 -0.16 0.96
CA THR A 309 14.65 -0.71 0.56
C THR A 309 13.55 0.35 0.66
N LEU A 310 12.33 0.01 0.21
CA LEU A 310 11.17 0.90 0.32
C LEU A 310 10.63 1.03 1.76
N VAL A 311 11.08 0.16 2.66
CA VAL A 311 10.74 0.16 4.09
C VAL A 311 11.96 0.39 4.98
N GLU A 312 12.97 1.07 4.47
CA GLU A 312 14.07 1.52 5.30
C GLU A 312 13.53 2.24 6.54
N SER A 313 13.97 1.84 7.73
CA SER A 313 13.39 2.30 9.00
C SER A 313 14.46 2.82 9.93
N ILE A 314 14.25 4.03 10.44
CA ILE A 314 15.11 4.69 11.42
C ILE A 314 14.36 4.89 12.74
N HIS A 315 15.00 4.53 13.85
CA HIS A 315 14.44 4.76 15.18
C HIS A 315 14.70 6.20 15.64
N SER A 316 13.78 6.77 16.42
CA SER A 316 13.88 8.14 16.95
C SER A 316 15.15 8.41 17.74
N SER A 317 15.69 7.42 18.46
CA SER A 317 16.96 7.56 19.18
C SER A 317 18.15 7.80 18.26
N GLU A 318 18.14 7.20 17.07
CA GLU A 318 19.16 7.42 16.06
C GLU A 318 19.01 8.78 15.39
N ALA A 319 17.78 9.20 15.12
CA ALA A 319 17.50 10.56 14.64
C ALA A 319 17.94 11.64 15.63
N LEU A 320 17.75 11.43 16.94
CA LEU A 320 18.25 12.32 17.99
C LEU A 320 19.77 12.45 17.96
N LYS A 321 20.51 11.35 17.78
CA LYS A 321 21.97 11.40 17.64
C LYS A 321 22.40 12.23 16.43
N LEU A 322 21.70 12.06 15.27
CA LEU A 322 21.98 12.89 14.09
C LEU A 322 21.77 14.37 14.36
N LEU A 323 20.74 14.74 15.11
CA LEU A 323 20.51 16.14 15.50
C LEU A 323 21.62 16.69 16.39
N ASP A 324 22.07 15.91 17.39
CA ASP A 324 23.18 16.29 18.25
C ASP A 324 24.49 16.43 17.46
N GLU A 325 24.74 15.52 16.50
CA GLU A 325 25.90 15.58 15.61
C GLU A 325 25.84 16.82 14.68
N ALA A 326 24.64 17.13 14.13
CA ALA A 326 24.44 18.30 13.27
C ALA A 326 24.63 19.60 14.06
N ALA A 327 24.09 19.68 15.27
CA ALA A 327 24.24 20.81 16.15
C ALA A 327 25.70 21.02 16.60
N THR A 328 26.39 19.92 16.91
CA THR A 328 27.83 19.95 17.27
C THR A 328 28.69 20.39 16.09
N ALA A 329 28.45 19.82 14.90
CA ALA A 329 29.17 20.21 13.68
C ALA A 329 28.93 21.68 13.29
N ALA A 330 27.74 22.21 13.61
CA ALA A 330 27.34 23.58 13.37
C ALA A 330 27.75 24.55 14.50
N ASP A 331 28.22 24.07 15.64
CA ASP A 331 28.46 24.82 16.88
C ASP A 331 27.20 25.56 17.38
N VAL A 332 26.03 24.92 17.25
CA VAL A 332 24.74 25.52 17.59
C VAL A 332 24.18 24.89 18.87
N PRO A 333 23.76 25.68 19.88
CA PRO A 333 23.05 25.13 21.02
C PRO A 333 21.62 24.74 20.64
N LEU A 334 21.20 23.54 21.01
CA LEU A 334 19.81 23.11 20.87
C LEU A 334 18.98 23.65 22.04
N SER A 335 17.79 24.19 21.79
CA SER A 335 16.85 24.67 22.80
C SER A 335 15.41 24.41 22.40
N GLY A 336 14.53 24.16 23.38
CA GLY A 336 13.09 23.95 23.16
C GLY A 336 12.79 22.71 22.35
N ASP A 337 11.82 22.80 21.42
CA ASP A 337 11.56 21.79 20.39
C ASP A 337 12.42 22.11 19.16
N PRO A 338 13.54 21.41 18.98
CA PRO A 338 14.48 21.72 17.90
C PRO A 338 13.99 21.22 16.54
N TRP A 339 13.09 20.22 16.50
CA TRP A 339 12.73 19.55 15.25
C TRP A 339 11.95 20.46 14.28
N LEU A 340 12.30 20.36 13.01
CA LEU A 340 11.57 20.97 11.89
C LEU A 340 10.78 19.89 11.18
N ALA A 341 9.49 19.80 11.47
CA ALA A 341 8.57 18.96 10.70
C ALA A 341 8.07 19.71 9.48
N LEU A 342 7.94 19.00 8.36
CA LEU A 342 7.31 19.52 7.15
C LEU A 342 5.79 19.29 7.22
N PRO A 343 4.95 20.16 6.65
CA PRO A 343 3.51 19.89 6.54
C PRO A 343 3.28 18.68 5.64
N VAL A 344 2.50 17.75 6.13
CA VAL A 344 2.12 16.52 5.41
C VAL A 344 0.60 16.46 5.33
N ASP A 345 0.09 16.37 4.12
CA ASP A 345 -1.32 16.06 3.90
C ASP A 345 -1.50 14.54 4.02
N THR A 346 -2.03 14.11 5.16
CA THR A 346 -2.36 12.69 5.42
C THR A 346 -3.84 12.41 5.27
N ALA A 347 -4.67 13.44 5.08
CA ALA A 347 -6.10 13.28 4.95
C ALA A 347 -6.45 12.75 3.56
N ARG A 348 -7.17 11.63 3.52
CA ARG A 348 -7.84 11.17 2.31
C ARG A 348 -9.24 11.72 2.29
N VAL A 349 -9.52 12.62 1.36
CA VAL A 349 -10.88 13.01 1.04
C VAL A 349 -11.32 12.22 -0.18
N LEU A 350 -12.30 11.34 -0.01
CA LEU A 350 -13.04 10.77 -1.14
C LEU A 350 -13.92 11.90 -1.67
N ALA A 351 -13.39 12.71 -2.59
CA ALA A 351 -14.14 13.76 -3.23
C ALA A 351 -15.32 13.13 -3.99
N ALA A 352 -16.51 13.71 -3.85
CA ALA A 352 -17.63 13.31 -4.68
C ALA A 352 -17.29 13.59 -6.14
N ARG A 353 -17.28 12.54 -6.98
CA ARG A 353 -17.12 12.69 -8.42
C ARG A 353 -18.45 13.08 -9.02
N THR A 354 -18.42 14.00 -9.95
CA THR A 354 -19.61 14.48 -10.70
C THR A 354 -19.88 13.66 -11.95
N ASP A 355 -18.97 12.75 -12.32
CA ASP A 355 -19.18 11.83 -13.45
C ASP A 355 -20.14 10.69 -13.08
N ALA A 356 -20.61 9.95 -14.10
CA ALA A 356 -21.60 8.88 -13.95
C ALA A 356 -21.20 7.76 -12.98
N TYR A 357 -19.91 7.62 -12.66
CA TYR A 357 -19.36 6.53 -11.86
C TYR A 357 -18.95 6.94 -10.44
N GLY A 358 -19.05 8.24 -10.09
CA GLY A 358 -18.59 8.73 -8.79
C GLY A 358 -19.25 8.08 -7.58
N ALA A 359 -20.54 7.74 -7.67
CA ALA A 359 -21.26 7.03 -6.61
C ALA A 359 -20.77 5.59 -6.45
N LEU A 360 -20.58 4.88 -7.57
CA LEU A 360 -20.05 3.51 -7.60
C LEU A 360 -18.60 3.47 -7.07
N GLU A 361 -17.76 4.40 -7.52
CA GLU A 361 -16.37 4.56 -7.04
C GLU A 361 -16.32 4.73 -5.52
N LYS A 362 -17.12 5.67 -4.99
CA LYS A 362 -17.16 5.94 -3.55
C LYS A 362 -17.55 4.70 -2.76
N GLN A 363 -18.60 3.99 -3.19
CA GLN A 363 -19.07 2.79 -2.52
C GLN A 363 -18.03 1.69 -2.58
N PHE A 364 -17.43 1.46 -3.75
CA PHE A 364 -16.37 0.49 -3.95
C PHE A 364 -15.15 0.77 -3.05
N LEU A 365 -14.61 1.99 -3.09
CA LEU A 365 -13.42 2.35 -2.30
C LEU A 365 -13.67 2.27 -0.79
N THR A 366 -14.92 2.52 -0.34
CA THR A 366 -15.29 2.34 1.07
C THR A 366 -15.17 0.89 1.50
N ILE A 367 -15.57 -0.06 0.65
CA ILE A 367 -15.54 -1.50 0.94
C ILE A 367 -14.13 -2.07 0.70
N ALA A 368 -13.46 -1.68 -0.38
CA ALA A 368 -12.14 -2.18 -0.75
C ALA A 368 -11.04 -1.82 0.25
N ASP A 369 -11.17 -0.70 0.97
CA ASP A 369 -10.19 -0.29 1.98
C ASP A 369 -10.35 -1.02 3.32
N LEU A 370 -11.47 -1.72 3.55
CA LEU A 370 -11.68 -2.48 4.79
C LEU A 370 -10.85 -3.77 4.78
N PRO A 371 -10.16 -4.09 5.88
CA PRO A 371 -9.43 -5.35 5.99
C PRO A 371 -10.41 -6.53 6.18
N GLY A 372 -10.14 -7.63 5.49
CA GLY A 372 -11.00 -8.81 5.55
C GLY A 372 -10.38 -10.02 4.88
N ALA A 373 -9.33 -10.60 5.47
CA ALA A 373 -8.82 -11.90 5.08
C ALA A 373 -9.84 -13.01 5.39
N PRO A 374 -9.72 -14.21 4.79
CA PRO A 374 -10.61 -15.33 5.05
C PRO A 374 -10.85 -15.60 6.53
N GLY A 375 -12.10 -15.54 6.97
CA GLY A 375 -12.50 -15.67 8.38
C GLY A 375 -12.51 -14.36 9.19
N SER A 376 -12.18 -13.23 8.57
CA SER A 376 -12.15 -11.91 9.21
C SER A 376 -12.97 -10.85 8.45
N GLU A 377 -13.98 -11.28 7.69
CA GLU A 377 -14.79 -10.44 6.79
C GLU A 377 -15.85 -9.59 7.50
N TRP A 378 -15.99 -9.70 8.80
CA TRP A 378 -17.06 -9.05 9.57
C TRP A 378 -17.17 -7.54 9.34
N ARG A 379 -16.03 -6.83 9.09
CA ARG A 379 -16.04 -5.39 8.81
C ARG A 379 -16.75 -5.07 7.49
N ILE A 380 -16.52 -5.91 6.50
CA ILE A 380 -17.12 -5.79 5.17
C ILE A 380 -18.61 -6.11 5.27
N ARG A 381 -18.96 -7.23 5.90
CA ARG A 381 -20.34 -7.64 6.14
C ARG A 381 -21.14 -6.58 6.86
N ASP A 382 -20.61 -6.01 7.95
CA ASP A 382 -21.28 -4.96 8.73
C ASP A 382 -21.49 -3.69 7.87
N ASN A 383 -20.53 -3.33 7.01
CA ASN A 383 -20.64 -2.21 6.08
C ASN A 383 -21.69 -2.47 4.98
N LEU A 384 -21.67 -3.66 4.38
CA LEU A 384 -22.65 -4.08 3.38
C LEU A 384 -24.07 -4.05 3.98
N MET A 385 -24.25 -4.67 5.17
CA MET A 385 -25.53 -4.66 5.89
C MET A 385 -26.05 -3.24 6.12
N ALA A 386 -25.19 -2.33 6.55
CA ALA A 386 -25.55 -0.93 6.78
C ALA A 386 -25.94 -0.20 5.48
N ALA A 387 -25.32 -0.55 4.34
CA ALA A 387 -25.54 0.06 3.04
C ALA A 387 -26.74 -0.54 2.27
N LEU A 388 -27.30 -1.67 2.70
CA LEU A 388 -28.51 -2.25 2.09
C LEU A 388 -29.70 -1.27 2.16
N PRO A 389 -30.54 -1.22 1.11
CA PRO A 389 -31.81 -0.50 1.19
C PRO A 389 -32.72 -1.11 2.26
N LYS A 390 -33.63 -0.32 2.81
CA LYS A 390 -34.46 -0.73 3.96
C LYS A 390 -35.14 -2.10 3.72
N TRP A 391 -35.76 -2.30 2.56
CA TRP A 391 -36.46 -3.55 2.24
C TRP A 391 -35.55 -4.78 2.32
N ALA A 392 -34.30 -4.66 1.83
CA ALA A 392 -33.34 -5.76 1.83
C ALA A 392 -32.75 -5.98 3.24
N ARG A 393 -32.47 -4.90 3.96
CA ARG A 393 -31.90 -4.96 5.31
C ARG A 393 -32.89 -5.59 6.31
N ASP A 394 -34.19 -5.32 6.17
CA ASP A 394 -35.21 -5.88 7.07
C ASP A 394 -35.35 -7.41 6.96
N ILE A 395 -34.96 -8.00 5.81
CA ILE A 395 -35.01 -9.46 5.57
C ILE A 395 -33.62 -10.11 5.51
N ALA A 396 -32.58 -9.32 5.63
CA ALA A 396 -31.20 -9.83 5.59
C ALA A 396 -30.90 -10.75 6.77
N LYS A 397 -30.14 -11.82 6.52
CA LYS A 397 -29.71 -12.79 7.52
C LYS A 397 -28.21 -13.03 7.39
N VAL A 398 -27.58 -13.35 8.51
CA VAL A 398 -26.22 -13.86 8.53
C VAL A 398 -26.30 -15.32 8.93
N ASP A 399 -25.79 -16.21 8.09
CA ASP A 399 -25.78 -17.64 8.40
C ASP A 399 -24.66 -18.02 9.38
N SER A 400 -24.59 -19.30 9.73
CA SER A 400 -23.59 -19.82 10.69
C SER A 400 -22.15 -19.76 10.18
N ALA A 401 -21.95 -19.70 8.87
CA ALA A 401 -20.63 -19.53 8.25
C ALA A 401 -20.17 -18.06 8.24
N GLY A 402 -21.12 -17.11 8.34
CA GLY A 402 -20.88 -15.69 8.29
C GLY A 402 -21.26 -15.04 6.95
N ASN A 403 -21.89 -15.76 6.02
CA ASN A 403 -22.43 -15.19 4.79
C ASN A 403 -23.55 -14.20 5.08
N LEU A 404 -23.62 -13.08 4.34
CA LEU A 404 -24.77 -12.17 4.36
C LEU A 404 -25.71 -12.58 3.23
N ILE A 405 -26.98 -12.85 3.56
CA ILE A 405 -27.98 -13.38 2.66
C ILE A 405 -29.23 -12.48 2.68
N VAL A 406 -29.69 -12.08 1.49
CA VAL A 406 -30.98 -11.43 1.26
C VAL A 406 -31.79 -12.31 0.32
N ALA A 407 -32.94 -12.83 0.74
CA ALA A 407 -33.83 -13.65 -0.07
C ALA A 407 -35.12 -12.87 -0.36
N ALA A 408 -35.42 -12.62 -1.63
CA ALA A 408 -36.58 -11.81 -2.04
C ALA A 408 -37.37 -12.48 -3.17
N GLY A 409 -38.65 -12.12 -3.27
CA GLY A 409 -39.57 -12.63 -4.29
C GLY A 409 -40.38 -13.85 -3.86
N PRO A 410 -41.33 -14.30 -4.73
CA PRO A 410 -42.17 -15.45 -4.44
C PRO A 410 -41.39 -16.76 -4.40
N ASP A 411 -41.80 -17.71 -3.60
CA ASP A 411 -41.18 -19.02 -3.40
C ASP A 411 -41.38 -19.93 -4.63
N LYS A 412 -40.73 -19.55 -5.74
CA LYS A 412 -40.84 -20.22 -7.03
C LYS A 412 -39.52 -20.12 -7.79
N ASN A 413 -39.05 -21.24 -8.33
CA ASN A 413 -37.83 -21.33 -9.16
C ASN A 413 -36.65 -20.57 -8.57
N PRO A 414 -36.16 -20.93 -7.36
CA PRO A 414 -35.12 -20.17 -6.68
C PRO A 414 -33.84 -20.07 -7.50
N GLU A 415 -33.25 -18.89 -7.53
CA GLU A 415 -31.95 -18.62 -8.13
C GLU A 415 -31.08 -17.86 -7.12
N ALA A 416 -29.74 -17.96 -7.23
CA ALA A 416 -28.82 -17.23 -6.37
C ALA A 416 -27.84 -16.42 -7.20
N ILE A 417 -27.45 -15.26 -6.65
CA ILE A 417 -26.36 -14.39 -7.15
C ILE A 417 -25.40 -14.22 -5.99
N ILE A 418 -24.16 -14.66 -6.15
CA ILE A 418 -23.17 -14.74 -5.07
C ILE A 418 -21.87 -14.03 -5.44
N ALA A 419 -21.30 -13.29 -4.49
CA ALA A 419 -20.00 -12.60 -4.58
C ALA A 419 -19.27 -12.72 -3.24
N HIS A 420 -17.95 -12.87 -3.23
CA HIS A 420 -17.23 -13.03 -1.98
C HIS A 420 -16.78 -11.71 -1.34
N MET A 421 -16.59 -11.77 -0.01
CA MET A 421 -16.19 -10.61 0.80
C MET A 421 -14.73 -10.61 1.19
N ASP A 422 -14.06 -11.74 1.18
CA ASP A 422 -12.67 -11.87 1.62
C ASP A 422 -11.66 -11.41 0.55
N GLU A 423 -10.42 -11.41 0.92
CA GLU A 423 -9.28 -11.03 0.09
C GLU A 423 -8.08 -11.89 0.45
N VAL A 424 -7.19 -12.13 -0.51
CA VAL A 424 -5.91 -12.80 -0.27
C VAL A 424 -5.04 -12.01 0.69
N GLY A 425 -4.19 -12.70 1.45
CA GLY A 425 -3.25 -12.06 2.34
C GLY A 425 -2.46 -13.06 3.16
N PHE A 426 -2.15 -12.67 4.38
CA PHE A 426 -1.37 -13.48 5.29
C PHE A 426 -2.00 -13.48 6.68
N GLU A 427 -1.66 -14.49 7.47
CA GLU A 427 -1.97 -14.54 8.88
C GLU A 427 -0.74 -14.90 9.70
N VAL A 428 -0.76 -14.55 10.97
CA VAL A 428 0.28 -14.91 11.92
C VAL A 428 0.38 -16.44 12.02
N ASP A 429 1.56 -16.99 11.74
CA ASP A 429 1.90 -18.39 12.00
C ASP A 429 2.53 -18.51 13.40
N ARG A 430 3.66 -17.84 13.63
CA ARG A 430 4.38 -17.88 14.92
C ARG A 430 5.07 -16.56 15.23
N ILE A 431 5.20 -16.27 16.52
CA ILE A 431 6.04 -15.19 17.03
C ILE A 431 7.42 -15.79 17.37
N LEU A 432 8.48 -15.23 16.81
CA LEU A 432 9.86 -15.63 17.08
C LEU A 432 10.43 -14.87 18.27
N PRO A 433 11.44 -15.42 18.98
CA PRO A 433 12.05 -14.77 20.16
C PRO A 433 12.57 -13.35 19.90
N ASP A 434 12.99 -13.06 18.68
CA ASP A 434 13.49 -11.74 18.25
C ASP A 434 12.40 -10.73 17.84
N GLY A 435 11.13 -11.06 18.07
CA GLY A 435 9.98 -10.22 17.74
C GLY A 435 9.53 -10.27 16.28
N ARG A 436 10.20 -11.07 15.44
CA ARG A 436 9.67 -11.36 14.11
C ARG A 436 8.43 -12.23 14.19
N VAL A 437 7.52 -12.03 13.27
CA VAL A 437 6.31 -12.83 13.11
C VAL A 437 6.40 -13.58 11.78
N THR A 438 6.46 -14.92 11.82
CA THR A 438 6.35 -15.72 10.58
C THR A 438 4.91 -15.72 10.12
N LEU A 439 4.71 -15.75 8.80
CA LEU A 439 3.41 -15.60 8.17
C LEU A 439 3.06 -16.83 7.35
N ARG A 440 1.80 -17.21 7.39
CA ARG A 440 1.19 -18.19 6.51
C ARG A 440 0.32 -17.46 5.48
N GLY A 441 0.43 -17.78 4.19
CA GLY A 441 -0.44 -17.25 3.14
C GLY A 441 -1.86 -17.80 3.28
N VAL A 442 -2.85 -16.94 3.04
CA VAL A 442 -4.26 -17.29 2.87
C VAL A 442 -4.71 -16.77 1.51
N GLY A 443 -5.17 -17.68 0.64
CA GLY A 443 -5.32 -17.42 -0.79
C GLY A 443 -3.99 -17.46 -1.56
N GLY A 444 -4.04 -17.12 -2.83
CA GLY A 444 -2.93 -17.23 -3.79
C GLY A 444 -2.13 -15.93 -3.99
N ALA A 445 -1.73 -15.23 -2.93
CA ALA A 445 -1.06 -13.93 -3.02
C ALA A 445 0.23 -13.94 -3.86
N VAL A 446 0.45 -12.90 -4.67
CA VAL A 446 1.71 -12.65 -5.39
C VAL A 446 2.78 -12.18 -4.41
N VAL A 447 3.50 -13.11 -3.79
CA VAL A 447 4.39 -12.88 -2.64
C VAL A 447 5.44 -11.79 -2.90
N THR A 448 5.97 -11.69 -4.12
CA THR A 448 6.96 -10.66 -4.51
C THR A 448 6.41 -9.25 -4.38
N ALA A 449 5.12 -9.05 -4.61
CA ALA A 449 4.48 -7.75 -4.48
C ALA A 449 4.15 -7.35 -3.03
N TRP A 450 4.29 -8.26 -2.07
CA TRP A 450 4.04 -8.03 -0.64
C TRP A 450 5.34 -7.82 0.15
N GLU A 451 6.45 -8.34 -0.34
CA GLU A 451 7.77 -8.22 0.29
C GLU A 451 8.25 -6.77 0.36
N GLY A 452 8.84 -6.36 1.48
CA GLY A 452 9.39 -5.01 1.65
C GLY A 452 8.34 -3.90 1.63
N ARG A 453 7.16 -4.14 2.24
CA ARG A 453 6.01 -3.22 2.28
C ARG A 453 5.58 -2.89 3.70
N PRO A 454 4.87 -1.76 3.89
CA PRO A 454 4.09 -1.52 5.09
C PRO A 454 3.06 -2.63 5.34
N ALA A 455 3.00 -3.13 6.56
CA ALA A 455 2.10 -4.19 7.00
C ALA A 455 1.18 -3.72 8.14
N TYR A 456 -0.06 -4.22 8.14
CA TYR A 456 -0.99 -4.10 9.24
C TYR A 456 -1.33 -5.47 9.81
N LEU A 457 -1.16 -5.65 11.12
CA LEU A 457 -1.77 -6.75 11.85
C LEU A 457 -3.11 -6.28 12.41
N HIS A 458 -4.18 -6.97 12.06
CA HIS A 458 -5.54 -6.61 12.47
C HIS A 458 -6.06 -7.56 13.55
N PHE A 459 -6.72 -6.97 14.55
CA PHE A 459 -7.37 -7.74 15.60
C PHE A 459 -8.84 -8.01 15.29
N ASN A 460 -9.34 -9.10 15.80
CA ASN A 460 -10.77 -9.42 15.77
C ASN A 460 -11.54 -8.60 16.81
N LYS A 461 -12.85 -8.54 16.66
CA LYS A 461 -13.76 -7.94 17.63
C LYS A 461 -13.64 -8.66 18.97
N GLY A 462 -13.42 -7.94 20.04
CA GLY A 462 -13.37 -8.49 21.39
C GLY A 462 -14.76 -8.89 21.89
N ALA A 463 -14.80 -9.63 22.99
CA ALA A 463 -16.06 -10.03 23.64
C ALA A 463 -16.89 -8.81 24.12
N ASP A 464 -16.24 -7.68 24.40
CA ASP A 464 -16.84 -6.39 24.73
C ASP A 464 -17.37 -5.61 23.51
N GLY A 465 -17.28 -6.19 22.31
CA GLY A 465 -17.67 -5.58 21.04
C GLY A 465 -16.67 -4.55 20.50
N ARG A 466 -15.57 -4.27 21.19
CA ARG A 466 -14.53 -3.36 20.75
C ARG A 466 -13.49 -4.09 19.92
N THR A 467 -12.86 -3.37 18.99
CA THR A 467 -11.74 -3.90 18.20
C THR A 467 -10.49 -3.13 18.60
N PRO A 468 -9.43 -3.82 19.06
CA PRO A 468 -8.15 -3.17 19.32
C PRO A 468 -7.61 -2.46 18.07
N GLU A 469 -6.81 -1.41 18.27
CA GLU A 469 -6.13 -0.73 17.18
C GLU A 469 -5.16 -1.68 16.49
N SER A 470 -5.13 -1.63 15.15
CA SER A 470 -4.24 -2.47 14.35
C SER A 470 -2.78 -2.09 14.57
N LEU A 471 -1.91 -3.07 14.68
CA LEU A 471 -0.47 -2.82 14.77
C LEU A 471 0.10 -2.51 13.38
N ARG A 472 0.92 -1.49 13.32
CA ARG A 472 1.70 -1.12 12.12
C ARG A 472 3.06 -1.80 12.17
N GLY A 473 3.55 -2.18 11.03
CA GLY A 473 4.86 -2.80 10.87
C GLY A 473 5.25 -2.88 9.40
N VAL A 474 6.13 -3.80 9.09
CA VAL A 474 6.63 -4.03 7.72
C VAL A 474 6.68 -5.51 7.43
N TYR A 475 6.41 -5.88 6.18
CA TYR A 475 6.86 -7.15 5.63
C TYR A 475 8.37 -7.07 5.42
N ILE A 476 9.10 -8.00 6.04
CA ILE A 476 10.56 -7.96 6.05
C ILE A 476 11.09 -8.24 4.65
N PRO A 477 11.89 -7.34 4.04
CA PRO A 477 12.54 -7.60 2.78
C PRO A 477 13.71 -8.58 2.97
N ARG A 478 13.96 -9.42 1.98
CA ARG A 478 15.15 -10.30 1.94
C ARG A 478 16.38 -9.55 1.44
N ASP A 479 17.54 -10.08 1.77
CA ASP A 479 18.84 -9.51 1.37
C ASP A 479 19.38 -10.10 0.06
N SER A 480 18.76 -11.15 -0.49
CA SER A 480 19.28 -11.91 -1.63
C SER A 480 18.36 -11.84 -2.84
N ALA A 481 18.93 -11.48 -3.98
CA ALA A 481 18.26 -11.46 -5.28
C ALA A 481 18.38 -12.77 -6.07
N ARG A 482 18.83 -13.87 -5.46
CA ARG A 482 19.09 -15.12 -6.17
C ARG A 482 17.85 -15.75 -6.80
N LEU A 483 16.68 -15.53 -6.20
CA LEU A 483 15.42 -16.05 -6.69
C LEU A 483 14.40 -14.90 -6.83
N ARG A 484 13.52 -14.98 -7.82
CA ARG A 484 12.43 -14.02 -7.99
C ARG A 484 11.50 -14.07 -6.78
N ALA A 485 10.99 -15.24 -6.41
CA ALA A 485 10.09 -15.39 -5.30
C ALA A 485 10.83 -15.54 -3.96
N PRO A 486 10.41 -14.81 -2.91
CA PRO A 486 10.89 -15.07 -1.56
C PRO A 486 10.37 -16.41 -1.05
N GLY A 487 11.02 -16.95 -0.01
CA GLY A 487 10.44 -18.00 0.84
C GLY A 487 9.24 -17.45 1.64
N PRO A 488 8.78 -18.17 2.69
CA PRO A 488 7.72 -17.70 3.56
C PRO A 488 8.02 -16.30 4.10
N LEU A 489 7.06 -15.38 3.98
CA LEU A 489 7.20 -14.02 4.45
C LEU A 489 7.23 -13.98 5.99
N SER A 490 7.86 -12.94 6.49
CA SER A 490 7.81 -12.53 7.89
C SER A 490 7.47 -11.05 7.99
N ALA A 491 6.87 -10.67 9.11
CA ALA A 491 6.60 -9.27 9.43
C ALA A 491 7.30 -8.86 10.72
N TRP A 492 7.49 -7.57 10.91
CA TRP A 492 8.05 -6.99 12.13
C TRP A 492 7.29 -5.73 12.50
N PHE A 493 6.94 -5.62 13.81
CA PHE A 493 6.06 -4.56 14.33
C PHE A 493 6.77 -3.65 15.35
N GLY A 494 8.10 -3.65 15.40
CA GLY A 494 8.88 -2.79 16.30
C GLY A 494 9.01 -3.32 17.73
N MET A 495 8.37 -4.44 18.07
CA MET A 495 8.27 -4.99 19.40
C MET A 495 9.04 -6.30 19.54
N ASP A 496 9.40 -6.68 20.76
CA ASP A 496 9.86 -8.02 21.10
C ASP A 496 8.69 -9.00 21.22
N SER A 497 9.00 -10.28 21.41
CA SER A 497 7.98 -11.33 21.52
C SER A 497 7.05 -11.15 22.71
N ALA A 498 7.56 -10.69 23.85
CA ALA A 498 6.77 -10.50 25.08
C ALA A 498 5.75 -9.35 24.91
N ALA A 499 6.18 -8.23 24.31
CA ALA A 499 5.31 -7.10 24.01
C ALA A 499 4.23 -7.49 23.00
N LEU A 500 4.56 -8.22 21.93
CA LEU A 500 3.57 -8.72 20.96
C LEU A 500 2.50 -9.58 21.61
N VAL A 501 2.89 -10.53 22.47
CA VAL A 501 1.95 -11.37 23.22
C VAL A 501 1.09 -10.54 24.16
N ALA A 502 1.67 -9.56 24.86
CA ALA A 502 0.94 -8.65 25.74
C ALA A 502 -0.09 -7.79 24.98
N HIS A 503 0.19 -7.44 23.74
CA HIS A 503 -0.77 -6.78 22.82
C HIS A 503 -1.85 -7.74 22.28
N GLY A 504 -1.81 -9.03 22.61
CA GLY A 504 -2.78 -10.03 22.15
C GLY A 504 -2.48 -10.60 20.76
N VAL A 505 -1.26 -10.46 20.27
CA VAL A 505 -0.84 -11.08 19.00
C VAL A 505 -0.78 -12.60 19.18
N ARG A 506 -1.42 -13.33 18.27
CA ARG A 506 -1.48 -14.79 18.28
C ARG A 506 -1.64 -15.34 16.87
N ALA A 507 -1.41 -16.63 16.70
CA ALA A 507 -1.64 -17.32 15.43
C ALA A 507 -3.07 -17.08 14.90
N GLY A 508 -3.21 -16.98 13.57
CA GLY A 508 -4.48 -16.80 12.88
C GLY A 508 -4.96 -15.32 12.80
N LEU A 509 -4.24 -14.35 13.38
CA LEU A 509 -4.58 -12.95 13.17
C LEU A 509 -4.13 -12.50 11.77
N PRO A 510 -4.98 -11.77 11.00
CA PRO A 510 -4.65 -11.34 9.67
C PRO A 510 -3.57 -10.26 9.64
N VAL A 511 -2.64 -10.41 8.71
CA VAL A 511 -1.60 -9.42 8.39
C VAL A 511 -1.76 -9.04 6.92
N LEU A 512 -2.15 -7.79 6.67
CA LEU A 512 -2.48 -7.28 5.34
C LEU A 512 -1.60 -6.10 4.96
N ALA A 513 -1.42 -5.87 3.66
CA ALA A 513 -0.70 -4.70 3.19
C ALA A 513 -1.49 -3.41 3.45
N TYR A 514 -0.78 -2.32 3.77
CA TYR A 514 -1.38 -1.01 3.72
C TYR A 514 -1.67 -0.65 2.26
N LYS A 515 -2.93 -0.37 1.96
CA LYS A 515 -3.31 0.30 0.72
C LYS A 515 -4.62 1.03 0.83
N ARG A 516 -4.66 2.19 0.18
CA ARG A 516 -5.90 2.91 -0.10
C ARG A 516 -6.15 2.81 -1.60
N GLY A 517 -7.34 2.38 -1.99
CA GLY A 517 -7.76 2.39 -3.38
C GLY A 517 -7.82 3.82 -3.91
N GLU A 518 -7.57 4.01 -5.21
CA GLU A 518 -7.49 5.33 -5.83
C GLU A 518 -7.83 5.28 -7.31
N ARG A 519 -8.48 6.33 -7.81
CA ARG A 519 -8.73 6.45 -9.24
C ARG A 519 -7.45 6.82 -9.98
N LEU A 520 -7.20 6.12 -11.08
CA LEU A 520 -6.17 6.40 -12.06
C LEU A 520 -6.72 7.33 -13.17
N GLY A 521 -6.12 7.32 -14.34
CA GLY A 521 -6.67 7.99 -15.51
C GLY A 521 -8.05 7.43 -15.92
N GLY A 522 -8.91 8.27 -16.49
CA GLY A 522 -10.22 7.88 -16.96
C GLY A 522 -11.12 7.28 -15.87
N THR A 523 -11.62 6.07 -16.07
CA THR A 523 -12.53 5.33 -15.20
C THR A 523 -11.86 4.17 -14.45
N ARG A 524 -10.55 4.00 -14.58
CA ARG A 524 -9.80 2.92 -13.92
C ARG A 524 -9.51 3.22 -12.46
N VAL A 525 -9.59 2.20 -11.63
CA VAL A 525 -9.32 2.28 -10.19
C VAL A 525 -8.29 1.23 -9.83
N VAL A 526 -7.29 1.63 -9.04
CA VAL A 526 -6.36 0.72 -8.38
C VAL A 526 -6.75 0.57 -6.92
N ALA A 527 -6.91 -0.66 -6.46
CA ALA A 527 -7.12 -0.94 -5.05
C ALA A 527 -6.56 -2.31 -4.68
N ARG A 528 -6.44 -2.57 -3.39
CA ARG A 528 -6.29 -3.90 -2.83
C ARG A 528 -7.66 -4.56 -2.84
N ALA A 529 -7.70 -5.85 -3.05
CA ALA A 529 -8.95 -6.61 -2.96
C ALA A 529 -10.04 -6.16 -3.96
N ASN A 530 -9.66 -5.75 -5.18
CA ASN A 530 -10.65 -5.65 -6.24
C ASN A 530 -11.36 -7.00 -6.39
N ASP A 531 -10.61 -8.07 -6.27
CA ASP A 531 -11.03 -9.45 -6.11
C ASP A 531 -11.49 -9.72 -4.67
N ASP A 532 -12.81 -9.97 -4.35
CA ASP A 532 -13.94 -9.63 -5.22
C ASP A 532 -14.83 -8.53 -4.58
N ARG A 533 -14.19 -7.51 -3.94
CA ARG A 533 -14.92 -6.36 -3.40
C ARG A 533 -15.66 -5.58 -4.50
N SER A 534 -15.20 -5.72 -5.76
CA SER A 534 -15.84 -5.14 -6.93
C SER A 534 -17.15 -5.84 -7.25
N GLY A 535 -17.17 -7.17 -7.25
CA GLY A 535 -18.39 -7.95 -7.41
C GLY A 535 -19.34 -7.78 -6.23
N SER A 536 -18.82 -7.81 -5.00
CA SER A 536 -19.59 -7.50 -3.79
C SER A 536 -20.23 -6.10 -3.86
N THR A 537 -19.53 -5.10 -4.41
CA THR A 537 -20.06 -3.74 -4.64
C THR A 537 -21.08 -3.72 -5.77
N ALA A 538 -20.84 -4.42 -6.89
CA ALA A 538 -21.79 -4.51 -8.00
C ALA A 538 -23.10 -5.15 -7.55
N LEU A 539 -23.02 -6.20 -6.73
CA LEU A 539 -24.17 -6.87 -6.14
C LEU A 539 -24.96 -5.92 -5.22
N LEU A 540 -24.29 -5.19 -4.32
CA LEU A 540 -24.93 -4.20 -3.46
C LEU A 540 -25.58 -3.07 -4.29
N PHE A 541 -24.87 -2.54 -5.28
CA PHE A 541 -25.33 -1.46 -6.15
C PHE A 541 -26.55 -1.88 -7.00
N ALA A 542 -26.62 -3.16 -7.39
CA ALA A 542 -27.79 -3.75 -8.02
C ALA A 542 -28.97 -3.85 -7.05
N VAL A 543 -28.76 -4.40 -5.84
CA VAL A 543 -29.80 -4.53 -4.82
C VAL A 543 -30.42 -3.18 -4.44
N GLN A 544 -29.61 -2.11 -4.40
CA GLN A 544 -30.11 -0.75 -4.15
C GLN A 544 -31.03 -0.21 -5.25
N LYS A 545 -30.93 -0.73 -6.48
CA LYS A 545 -31.77 -0.33 -7.64
C LYS A 545 -33.01 -1.21 -7.81
N LEU A 546 -33.11 -2.33 -7.10
CA LEU A 546 -34.21 -3.29 -7.24
C LEU A 546 -35.47 -2.82 -6.48
N ASP A 547 -36.62 -3.03 -7.13
CA ASP A 547 -37.96 -2.89 -6.52
C ASP A 547 -38.44 -4.30 -6.11
N PRO A 548 -38.61 -4.58 -4.79
CA PRO A 548 -39.00 -5.91 -4.32
C PRO A 548 -40.35 -6.40 -4.84
N THR A 549 -41.23 -5.51 -5.30
CA THR A 549 -42.54 -5.88 -5.85
C THR A 549 -42.48 -6.47 -7.27
N LYS A 550 -41.35 -6.34 -7.95
CA LYS A 550 -41.13 -6.79 -9.34
C LYS A 550 -40.54 -8.17 -9.47
N PHE A 551 -40.17 -8.83 -8.38
CA PHE A 551 -39.64 -10.19 -8.45
C PHE A 551 -40.72 -11.19 -8.91
N THR A 552 -40.33 -12.02 -9.87
CA THR A 552 -41.21 -13.10 -10.42
C THR A 552 -40.77 -14.49 -9.93
N LYS A 553 -39.66 -14.56 -9.23
CA LYS A 553 -39.05 -15.77 -8.67
C LYS A 553 -38.34 -15.45 -7.36
N LYS A 554 -38.02 -16.47 -6.58
CA LYS A 554 -37.17 -16.31 -5.40
C LYS A 554 -35.73 -16.07 -5.82
N THR A 555 -35.13 -14.97 -5.37
CA THR A 555 -33.74 -14.62 -5.66
C THR A 555 -32.97 -14.44 -4.36
N TYR A 556 -31.89 -15.20 -4.22
CA TYR A 556 -30.92 -15.03 -3.15
C TYR A 556 -29.79 -14.10 -3.61
N PHE A 557 -29.51 -13.06 -2.87
CA PHE A 557 -28.33 -12.23 -2.99
C PHE A 557 -27.40 -12.61 -1.83
N VAL A 558 -26.21 -13.12 -2.14
CA VAL A 558 -25.32 -13.72 -1.17
C VAL A 558 -23.96 -13.03 -1.22
N TRP A 559 -23.51 -12.50 -0.11
CA TRP A 559 -22.12 -12.09 0.09
C TRP A 559 -21.43 -13.15 0.94
N SER A 560 -20.60 -13.97 0.29
CA SER A 560 -19.95 -15.13 0.88
C SER A 560 -18.67 -14.78 1.62
N VAL A 561 -18.25 -15.69 2.49
CA VAL A 561 -17.00 -15.63 3.25
C VAL A 561 -16.07 -16.76 2.83
N ARG A 562 -14.76 -16.57 3.01
CA ARG A 562 -13.72 -17.60 2.84
C ARG A 562 -13.76 -18.27 1.46
N GLU A 563 -13.97 -17.49 0.42
CA GLU A 563 -13.82 -17.94 -0.96
C GLU A 563 -12.35 -18.30 -1.20
N GLU A 564 -11.45 -17.36 -0.94
CA GLU A 564 -10.00 -17.49 -1.07
C GLU A 564 -9.41 -18.56 -0.13
N GLY A 565 -10.12 -18.88 0.94
CA GLY A 565 -9.81 -19.94 1.88
C GLY A 565 -10.36 -21.32 1.49
N GLY A 566 -10.86 -21.51 0.27
CA GLY A 566 -11.36 -22.78 -0.27
C GLY A 566 -12.88 -22.88 -0.37
N LEU A 567 -13.58 -21.81 -0.76
CA LEU A 567 -15.01 -21.75 -1.07
C LEU A 567 -15.91 -22.16 0.10
N ASN A 568 -15.49 -21.91 1.35
CA ASN A 568 -16.16 -22.46 2.54
C ASN A 568 -17.54 -21.83 2.78
N GLY A 569 -17.68 -20.52 2.55
CA GLY A 569 -18.97 -19.83 2.67
C GLY A 569 -19.97 -20.32 1.65
N ALA A 570 -19.55 -20.44 0.40
CA ALA A 570 -20.38 -20.96 -0.69
C ALA A 570 -20.82 -22.40 -0.42
N ARG A 571 -19.93 -23.25 0.09
CA ARG A 571 -20.27 -24.62 0.46
C ARG A 571 -21.31 -24.66 1.57
N ALA A 572 -21.20 -23.81 2.59
CA ALA A 572 -22.20 -23.71 3.64
C ALA A 572 -23.56 -23.29 3.09
N PHE A 573 -23.61 -22.23 2.26
CA PHE A 573 -24.82 -21.80 1.59
C PHE A 573 -25.40 -22.90 0.69
N GLY A 574 -24.57 -23.64 -0.03
CA GLY A 574 -24.96 -24.79 -0.86
C GLY A 574 -25.59 -25.94 -0.05
N ASN A 575 -25.06 -26.25 1.13
CA ASN A 575 -25.63 -27.26 2.04
C ASN A 575 -27.07 -26.90 2.43
N ASP A 576 -27.33 -25.64 2.73
CA ASP A 576 -28.63 -25.18 3.23
C ASP A 576 -29.65 -24.94 2.09
N HIS A 577 -29.21 -24.40 0.95
CA HIS A 577 -30.08 -23.90 -0.11
C HIS A 577 -29.83 -24.54 -1.50
N GLY A 578 -28.70 -25.18 -1.71
CA GLY A 578 -28.25 -25.58 -3.07
C GLY A 578 -29.23 -26.50 -3.81
N ARG A 579 -29.93 -27.42 -3.09
CA ARG A 579 -30.86 -28.37 -3.74
C ARG A 579 -32.15 -27.73 -4.22
N GLU A 580 -32.57 -26.60 -3.66
CA GLU A 580 -33.73 -25.87 -4.13
C GLU A 580 -33.43 -24.99 -5.36
N LEU A 581 -32.19 -24.59 -5.53
CA LEU A 581 -31.76 -23.68 -6.59
C LEU A 581 -31.92 -24.32 -7.99
N THR A 582 -32.39 -23.51 -8.93
CA THR A 582 -32.39 -23.86 -10.36
C THR A 582 -31.11 -23.37 -11.02
N ARG A 583 -30.62 -22.20 -10.60
CA ARG A 583 -29.41 -21.53 -11.12
C ARG A 583 -28.63 -20.82 -10.04
N ILE A 584 -27.33 -20.67 -10.30
CA ILE A 584 -26.46 -19.79 -9.54
C ILE A 584 -25.63 -18.93 -10.51
N TYR A 585 -25.59 -17.63 -10.23
CA TYR A 585 -24.71 -16.68 -10.91
C TYR A 585 -23.59 -16.32 -9.93
N SER A 586 -22.42 -16.86 -10.17
CA SER A 586 -21.25 -16.56 -9.34
C SER A 586 -20.50 -15.37 -9.90
N ILE A 587 -20.30 -14.38 -9.05
CA ILE A 587 -19.53 -13.18 -9.36
C ILE A 587 -18.12 -13.38 -8.85
N ASP A 588 -17.15 -13.00 -9.67
CA ASP A 588 -15.73 -13.09 -9.35
C ASP A 588 -14.92 -12.34 -10.41
N THR A 589 -13.65 -12.04 -10.13
CA THR A 589 -12.72 -11.44 -11.07
C THR A 589 -12.56 -12.32 -12.31
N PHE A 590 -12.80 -11.79 -13.51
CA PHE A 590 -12.23 -12.37 -14.73
C PHE A 590 -10.78 -11.93 -14.81
N VAL A 591 -9.88 -12.82 -14.46
CA VAL A 591 -8.45 -12.55 -14.49
C VAL A 591 -8.03 -12.30 -15.94
N SER A 592 -7.76 -11.04 -16.30
CA SER A 592 -7.49 -10.64 -17.67
C SER A 592 -6.00 -10.64 -17.99
N SER A 593 -5.65 -11.20 -19.15
CA SER A 593 -4.30 -11.08 -19.74
C SER A 593 -4.10 -9.80 -20.55
N ASP A 594 -4.99 -8.81 -20.39
CA ASP A 594 -4.87 -7.48 -21.00
C ASP A 594 -3.80 -6.64 -20.29
N THR A 595 -2.56 -7.14 -20.25
CA THR A 595 -1.38 -6.47 -19.66
C THR A 595 -0.13 -6.80 -20.47
N PRO A 596 0.90 -5.96 -20.46
CA PRO A 596 2.14 -6.23 -21.20
C PRO A 596 2.98 -7.39 -20.64
N LEU A 597 2.62 -7.91 -19.45
CA LEU A 597 3.33 -9.00 -18.80
C LEU A 597 2.72 -10.38 -19.12
N GLU A 598 1.53 -10.41 -19.71
CA GLU A 598 0.80 -11.64 -19.98
C GLU A 598 0.60 -11.86 -21.49
N SER A 599 0.54 -13.12 -21.90
CA SER A 599 0.17 -13.43 -23.27
C SER A 599 -1.35 -13.26 -23.47
N PRO A 600 -1.80 -12.51 -24.50
CA PRO A 600 -3.23 -12.33 -24.75
C PRO A 600 -3.97 -13.62 -25.10
N HIS A 601 -3.26 -14.73 -25.31
CA HIS A 601 -3.88 -16.02 -25.63
C HIS A 601 -4.57 -16.72 -24.45
N PHE A 602 -4.31 -16.28 -23.21
CA PHE A 602 -4.80 -17.00 -22.03
C PHE A 602 -6.22 -16.61 -21.65
N ALA A 603 -6.45 -15.30 -21.44
CA ALA A 603 -7.68 -14.79 -20.85
C ALA A 603 -7.90 -13.34 -21.29
N TYR A 604 -8.11 -13.12 -22.57
CA TYR A 604 -8.19 -11.77 -23.11
C TYR A 604 -9.58 -11.16 -22.94
N ALA A 605 -9.72 -10.23 -22.00
CA ALA A 605 -10.89 -9.39 -21.83
C ALA A 605 -10.41 -7.98 -21.45
N PRO A 606 -10.25 -7.05 -22.41
CA PRO A 606 -9.74 -5.72 -22.16
C PRO A 606 -10.67 -4.91 -21.26
N LEU A 607 -10.06 -4.16 -20.32
CA LEU A 607 -10.76 -3.31 -19.36
C LEU A 607 -11.52 -2.19 -20.08
N GLY A 608 -12.74 -1.88 -19.57
CA GLY A 608 -13.59 -0.84 -20.08
C GLY A 608 -14.42 -1.22 -21.32
N LYS A 609 -14.47 -2.50 -21.66
CA LYS A 609 -15.29 -3.04 -22.77
C LYS A 609 -16.54 -3.77 -22.30
N GLY A 610 -16.85 -3.70 -21.02
CA GLY A 610 -18.02 -4.30 -20.39
C GLY A 610 -17.67 -5.51 -19.53
N MET A 611 -18.67 -5.95 -18.76
CA MET A 611 -18.56 -7.15 -17.93
C MET A 611 -18.22 -8.38 -18.76
N VAL A 612 -17.78 -9.48 -18.14
CA VAL A 612 -17.37 -10.69 -18.83
C VAL A 612 -18.27 -11.85 -18.42
N LEU A 613 -18.90 -12.50 -19.40
CA LEU A 613 -19.46 -13.83 -19.22
C LEU A 613 -18.31 -14.84 -19.29
N ARG A 614 -18.00 -15.47 -18.17
CA ARG A 614 -16.93 -16.46 -18.04
C ARG A 614 -17.43 -17.78 -18.66
N GLY A 615 -17.02 -18.02 -19.92
CA GLY A 615 -17.47 -19.19 -20.68
C GLY A 615 -16.87 -20.49 -20.15
N LEU A 616 -15.59 -20.45 -19.74
CA LEU A 616 -14.85 -21.58 -19.18
C LEU A 616 -13.83 -21.05 -18.17
N ASP A 617 -13.73 -21.74 -17.04
CA ASP A 617 -12.65 -21.59 -16.06
C ASP A 617 -12.23 -22.97 -15.52
N ASN A 618 -11.42 -23.02 -14.46
CA ASN A 618 -10.96 -24.30 -13.89
C ASN A 618 -12.07 -25.06 -13.13
N GLY A 619 -13.15 -24.39 -12.77
CA GLY A 619 -14.26 -24.94 -11.96
C GLY A 619 -15.54 -25.20 -12.74
N ALA A 620 -15.75 -24.54 -13.88
CA ALA A 620 -17.01 -24.61 -14.60
C ALA A 620 -16.91 -24.30 -16.10
N LEU A 621 -17.82 -24.90 -16.87
CA LEU A 621 -18.14 -24.54 -18.25
C LEU A 621 -19.58 -24.03 -18.29
N THR A 622 -19.80 -22.80 -18.72
CA THR A 622 -21.16 -22.28 -18.92
C THR A 622 -21.87 -23.01 -20.06
N PRO A 623 -23.02 -23.65 -19.79
CA PRO A 623 -23.75 -24.36 -20.84
C PRO A 623 -24.12 -23.42 -22.01
N PRO A 624 -24.07 -23.90 -23.28
CA PRO A 624 -24.33 -23.05 -24.46
C PRO A 624 -25.68 -22.32 -24.41
N GLY A 625 -26.77 -23.01 -24.04
CA GLY A 625 -28.08 -22.39 -23.94
C GLY A 625 -28.16 -21.29 -22.87
N GLU A 626 -27.45 -21.46 -21.77
CA GLU A 626 -27.37 -20.43 -20.70
C GLU A 626 -26.54 -19.22 -21.16
N ARG A 627 -25.44 -19.49 -21.86
CA ARG A 627 -24.63 -18.43 -22.48
C ARG A 627 -25.47 -17.58 -23.43
N GLU A 628 -26.23 -18.23 -24.35
CA GLU A 628 -27.09 -17.54 -25.31
C GLU A 628 -28.17 -16.71 -24.63
N ARG A 629 -28.76 -17.24 -23.56
CA ARG A 629 -29.77 -16.55 -22.75
C ARG A 629 -29.22 -15.26 -22.11
N ILE A 630 -28.06 -15.36 -21.47
CA ILE A 630 -27.39 -14.20 -20.85
C ILE A 630 -27.05 -13.13 -21.90
N LEU A 631 -26.50 -13.55 -23.04
CA LEU A 631 -26.19 -12.65 -24.15
C LEU A 631 -27.43 -11.99 -24.74
N ALA A 632 -28.55 -12.68 -24.79
CA ALA A 632 -29.83 -12.11 -25.23
C ALA A 632 -30.35 -11.06 -24.25
N ILE A 633 -30.28 -11.33 -22.93
CA ILE A 633 -30.64 -10.37 -21.88
C ILE A 633 -29.75 -9.12 -21.97
N ALA A 634 -28.43 -9.31 -22.07
CA ALA A 634 -27.48 -8.20 -22.16
C ALA A 634 -27.75 -7.31 -23.39
N ARG A 635 -28.01 -7.92 -24.55
CA ARG A 635 -28.38 -7.19 -25.78
C ARG A 635 -29.69 -6.40 -25.62
N ALA A 636 -30.72 -7.04 -25.08
CA ALA A 636 -32.02 -6.39 -24.87
C ALA A 636 -31.94 -5.19 -23.92
N GLN A 637 -31.04 -5.22 -22.96
CA GLN A 637 -30.80 -4.15 -21.97
C GLN A 637 -29.63 -3.22 -22.34
N GLN A 638 -29.04 -3.38 -23.52
CA GLN A 638 -27.86 -2.62 -23.98
C GLN A 638 -26.72 -2.61 -22.97
N ILE A 639 -26.43 -3.78 -22.37
CA ILE A 639 -25.36 -3.97 -21.40
C ILE A 639 -24.11 -4.40 -22.18
N PRO A 640 -22.99 -3.65 -22.06
CA PRO A 640 -21.72 -4.08 -22.64
C PRO A 640 -21.24 -5.38 -22.00
N ILE A 641 -21.00 -6.40 -22.83
CA ILE A 641 -20.61 -7.74 -22.38
C ILE A 641 -19.57 -8.35 -23.32
N GLN A 642 -18.58 -8.98 -22.73
CA GLN A 642 -17.56 -9.79 -23.37
C GLN A 642 -17.78 -11.26 -23.03
N VAL A 643 -17.18 -12.18 -23.78
CA VAL A 643 -17.17 -13.61 -23.47
C VAL A 643 -15.71 -14.07 -23.49
N GLY A 644 -15.31 -14.81 -22.47
CA GLY A 644 -13.92 -15.26 -22.38
C GLY A 644 -13.73 -16.55 -21.60
N THR A 645 -12.50 -17.04 -21.64
CA THR A 645 -12.00 -18.14 -20.81
C THR A 645 -10.90 -17.60 -19.90
N THR A 646 -10.81 -18.10 -18.68
CA THR A 646 -9.79 -17.66 -17.73
C THR A 646 -9.35 -18.80 -16.81
N MET A 647 -8.39 -18.54 -15.93
CA MET A 647 -7.97 -19.46 -14.86
C MET A 647 -8.67 -19.10 -13.55
N GLY A 648 -8.56 -19.97 -12.55
CA GLY A 648 -9.24 -19.84 -11.26
C GLY A 648 -10.58 -20.59 -11.25
N SER A 649 -11.30 -20.48 -10.15
CA SER A 649 -12.68 -20.99 -10.00
C SER A 649 -13.49 -19.94 -9.27
N THR A 650 -14.77 -20.17 -9.05
CA THR A 650 -15.68 -19.26 -8.37
C THR A 650 -16.47 -20.00 -7.29
N ASP A 651 -17.12 -19.29 -6.40
CA ASP A 651 -18.06 -19.82 -5.40
C ASP A 651 -19.11 -20.78 -5.99
N GLY A 652 -19.54 -20.53 -7.22
CA GLY A 652 -20.51 -21.37 -7.92
C GLY A 652 -20.05 -22.82 -8.09
N SER A 653 -18.75 -23.07 -8.21
CA SER A 653 -18.21 -24.42 -8.36
C SER A 653 -18.48 -25.30 -7.12
N ALA A 654 -18.48 -24.71 -5.92
CA ALA A 654 -18.81 -25.43 -4.68
C ALA A 654 -20.30 -25.78 -4.56
N ILE A 655 -21.17 -25.02 -5.24
CA ILE A 655 -22.63 -25.18 -5.15
C ILE A 655 -23.16 -26.08 -6.27
N THR A 656 -22.46 -26.18 -7.39
CA THR A 656 -22.85 -27.03 -8.54
C THR A 656 -23.12 -28.49 -8.16
N ALA A 657 -22.41 -29.01 -7.16
CA ALA A 657 -22.61 -30.35 -6.65
C ALA A 657 -24.04 -30.64 -6.10
N PHE A 658 -24.81 -29.58 -5.79
CA PHE A 658 -26.20 -29.70 -5.33
C PHE A 658 -27.24 -29.64 -6.45
N GLY A 659 -26.82 -29.42 -7.72
CA GLY A 659 -27.65 -29.55 -8.93
C GLY A 659 -28.01 -28.27 -9.70
N PRO A 660 -27.79 -27.03 -9.20
CA PRO A 660 -28.08 -25.84 -9.99
C PRO A 660 -27.13 -25.66 -11.16
N VAL A 661 -27.62 -25.02 -12.22
CA VAL A 661 -26.77 -24.59 -13.34
C VAL A 661 -25.92 -23.41 -12.85
N ASN A 662 -24.58 -23.54 -12.91
CA ASN A 662 -23.65 -22.47 -12.59
C ASN A 662 -23.30 -21.65 -13.82
N THR A 663 -23.35 -20.32 -13.69
CA THR A 663 -22.90 -19.36 -14.69
C THR A 663 -22.08 -18.28 -14.01
N SER A 664 -20.81 -18.20 -14.36
CA SER A 664 -19.93 -17.16 -13.80
C SER A 664 -20.05 -15.87 -14.61
N ILE A 665 -20.43 -14.78 -13.91
CA ILE A 665 -20.57 -13.43 -14.44
C ILE A 665 -19.54 -12.53 -13.75
N SER A 666 -18.64 -11.96 -14.52
CA SER A 666 -17.39 -11.40 -14.01
C SER A 666 -17.20 -9.94 -14.45
N TRP A 667 -16.27 -9.30 -13.83
CA TRP A 667 -15.65 -8.05 -14.27
C TRP A 667 -14.17 -8.31 -14.63
N PRO A 668 -13.61 -7.72 -15.71
CA PRO A 668 -12.22 -7.95 -16.07
C PRO A 668 -11.28 -7.20 -15.12
N GLY A 669 -10.28 -7.89 -14.56
CA GLY A 669 -9.29 -7.34 -13.64
C GLY A 669 -7.87 -7.60 -14.07
N ARG A 670 -6.95 -6.66 -13.78
CA ARG A 670 -5.51 -6.81 -13.96
C ARG A 670 -4.84 -6.99 -12.61
N TYR A 671 -3.71 -7.69 -12.61
CA TYR A 671 -2.81 -7.83 -11.44
C TYR A 671 -3.48 -8.48 -10.23
N SER A 672 -4.46 -9.37 -10.44
CA SER A 672 -5.20 -10.06 -9.38
C SER A 672 -4.26 -10.75 -8.39
N HIS A 673 -4.66 -10.81 -7.11
CA HIS A 673 -3.90 -11.32 -5.97
C HIS A 673 -2.64 -10.49 -5.62
N SER A 674 -2.56 -9.26 -6.13
CA SER A 674 -1.51 -8.31 -5.78
C SER A 674 -2.07 -7.17 -4.91
N PRO A 675 -1.21 -6.41 -4.23
CA PRO A 675 -1.70 -5.24 -3.53
C PRO A 675 -2.16 -4.10 -4.46
N ALA A 676 -2.09 -4.19 -5.78
CA ALA A 676 -2.37 -3.12 -6.75
C ALA A 676 -3.20 -3.58 -7.94
N GLU A 677 -4.28 -4.26 -7.68
CA GLU A 677 -5.24 -4.71 -8.69
C GLU A 677 -5.92 -3.53 -9.37
N VAL A 678 -6.18 -3.65 -10.66
CA VAL A 678 -6.79 -2.59 -11.48
C VAL A 678 -8.06 -3.09 -12.11
N LEU A 679 -9.13 -2.29 -12.00
CA LEU A 679 -10.42 -2.49 -12.66
C LEU A 679 -10.85 -1.24 -13.44
N ASP A 680 -11.90 -1.36 -14.24
CA ASP A 680 -12.60 -0.22 -14.85
C ASP A 680 -14.04 -0.15 -14.31
N LEU A 681 -14.45 1.02 -13.82
CA LEU A 681 -15.79 1.22 -13.25
C LEU A 681 -16.93 1.00 -14.25
N ARG A 682 -16.65 1.14 -15.56
CA ARG A 682 -17.62 0.85 -16.62
C ARG A 682 -18.01 -0.62 -16.65
N ASP A 683 -17.06 -1.50 -16.37
CA ASP A 683 -17.27 -2.94 -16.37
C ASP A 683 -18.05 -3.39 -15.12
N VAL A 684 -17.76 -2.78 -13.98
CA VAL A 684 -18.47 -3.02 -12.72
C VAL A 684 -19.92 -2.50 -12.79
N ASP A 685 -20.15 -1.32 -13.41
CA ASP A 685 -21.52 -0.82 -13.68
C ASP A 685 -22.27 -1.75 -14.62
N ALA A 686 -21.65 -2.21 -15.71
CA ALA A 686 -22.25 -3.18 -16.63
C ALA A 686 -22.65 -4.48 -15.91
N LEU A 687 -21.81 -5.00 -15.02
CA LEU A 687 -22.13 -6.15 -14.18
C LEU A 687 -23.32 -5.87 -13.27
N SER A 688 -23.36 -4.73 -12.59
CA SER A 688 -24.48 -4.33 -11.71
C SER A 688 -25.80 -4.28 -12.50
N ARG A 689 -25.78 -3.75 -13.72
CA ARG A 689 -26.96 -3.72 -14.62
C ARG A 689 -27.40 -5.12 -15.03
N LEU A 690 -26.46 -6.04 -15.32
CA LEU A 690 -26.80 -7.43 -15.61
C LEU A 690 -27.42 -8.12 -14.40
N ILE A 691 -26.90 -7.91 -13.20
CA ILE A 691 -27.46 -8.46 -11.96
C ILE A 691 -28.94 -8.02 -11.78
N VAL A 692 -29.25 -6.75 -12.01
CA VAL A 692 -30.64 -6.26 -11.96
C VAL A 692 -31.51 -6.97 -12.99
N ALA A 693 -31.01 -7.09 -14.23
CA ALA A 693 -31.75 -7.75 -15.31
C ALA A 693 -32.01 -9.23 -15.01
N LEU A 694 -31.02 -9.95 -14.47
CA LEU A 694 -31.15 -11.36 -14.08
C LEU A 694 -32.12 -11.56 -12.92
N ALA A 695 -32.07 -10.70 -11.90
CA ALA A 695 -32.94 -10.77 -10.75
C ALA A 695 -34.44 -10.62 -11.13
N LEU A 696 -34.72 -9.77 -12.11
CA LEU A 696 -36.09 -9.48 -12.57
C LEU A 696 -36.56 -10.37 -13.73
N ALA A 697 -35.65 -11.02 -14.46
CA ALA A 697 -36.00 -11.93 -15.56
C ALA A 697 -36.77 -13.16 -15.04
N PRO A 698 -37.79 -13.63 -15.77
CA PRO A 698 -38.42 -14.92 -15.46
C PRO A 698 -37.39 -16.05 -15.47
N SER A 699 -37.52 -16.97 -14.53
CA SER A 699 -36.70 -18.19 -14.57
C SER A 699 -37.21 -19.13 -15.65
N PRO A 700 -36.35 -19.68 -16.51
CA PRO A 700 -36.75 -20.72 -17.47
C PRO A 700 -37.09 -22.06 -16.80
N GLY A 701 -37.00 -22.14 -15.46
CA GLY A 701 -37.18 -23.38 -14.70
C GLY A 701 -35.92 -24.27 -14.73
N ARG A 702 -36.07 -25.52 -14.31
CA ARG A 702 -35.00 -26.54 -14.38
C ARG A 702 -34.89 -27.13 -15.77
#